data_99fd33d08d83053eed1245816da1a7ad
#
_entry.id   99fd33d08d83053eed1245816da1a7ad
#
_cell.length_a   1.000
_cell.length_b   1.000
_cell.length_c   1.000
_cell.angle_alpha   90.00
_cell.angle_beta   90.00
_cell.angle_gamma   90.00
#
_symmetry.space_group_name_H-M   'P 1'
#
loop_
_entity.id
_entity.type
_entity.pdbx_description
1 polymer ?
#
loop_
_entity_poly.entity_id
_entity_poly.type
_entity_poly.pdbx_seq_one_letter_code
_entity_poly.pdbx_strand_id
1 'polypeptide(L)'
;MDVTRFTHPIDLHAVSITDPFWQRETELVRREVIPYQWEALNDRVPGAAKSWCMHNFHLAGRIMAQSRQQGAQYTPQAYTYRGYNALPNDPAHPDEDKFYGFVFQDTDFSKWIEAVGYSLIQHPDEALEATADEAIDVVCAAQTPEGYLDTYYIINGMDGAFQNLRDHHELYCLGHLIEGAVSYYQATGKDKLLRAACRFADYVADFFGTADGQCKGYPGHEIAEMALVRLYEVTQDEKYLRLSRFFINERGQEPNYFVEEERRNAEREHRPVRSVNLAYHQAVKPVREQDEATGHAVRAVYLYSGMADVARMTGDDSLKSACERLWRNIVQEKLYITGGIGATQIGEAFSYAYDLPNDTAYSETCAAIGLAFFARRMLQMSPQREYGDVMELALYNTVLSGMALDGKSFFYVNPLSVVPSACHADSRLQHVKTVRQKWFGCACCPPNIARIVSSIAAYAFTENEDTLLTHLYLGGSIRKTFPTGTLTLSIASDMPWDGHITVTLHADAPVSGTLGFRLPGWCPNPNVTADKPVRVADGYAYLSGDWHDGETIVLDFPMPVRLNRANNRVREDMRQVAVTRGPITFCAEQADNGENLHLLRVNAEKFGKNGEGVQVLPDSRFGHRTVKLLVPGFRQQEDAEGALYAAYQSAEESPCQIELIPYYAWCNRGEGEMRVWLNV
;
A
#
# COMPACT_ATOMS: atom_id res chain seq x y z
N MET A 1 9.12 23.15 -16.72
CA MET A 1 7.76 22.59 -16.89
C MET A 1 6.81 23.50 -16.12
N ASP A 2 5.63 23.78 -16.66
CA ASP A 2 4.59 24.53 -15.94
C ASP A 2 3.93 23.58 -14.91
N VAL A 3 4.14 23.84 -13.62
CA VAL A 3 3.63 22.99 -12.53
C VAL A 3 2.13 23.20 -12.27
N THR A 4 1.53 24.28 -12.77
CA THR A 4 0.10 24.59 -12.57
C THR A 4 -0.84 23.61 -13.29
N ARG A 5 -0.33 22.88 -14.28
CA ARG A 5 -1.08 21.84 -15.01
C ARG A 5 -1.19 20.51 -14.26
N PHE A 6 -0.41 20.31 -13.19
CA PHE A 6 -0.47 19.10 -12.40
C PHE A 6 -1.70 19.11 -11.50
N THR A 7 -2.19 17.91 -11.20
CA THR A 7 -3.28 17.75 -10.25
C THR A 7 -2.75 17.42 -8.86
N HIS A 8 -3.60 17.58 -7.86
CA HIS A 8 -3.39 17.13 -6.49
C HIS A 8 -4.60 16.32 -6.02
N PRO A 9 -4.50 15.52 -4.95
CA PRO A 9 -5.64 14.82 -4.39
C PRO A 9 -6.71 15.81 -3.96
N ILE A 10 -7.98 15.42 -4.10
CA ILE A 10 -9.09 16.20 -3.58
C ILE A 10 -9.03 16.28 -2.05
N ASP A 11 -9.52 17.37 -1.48
CA ASP A 11 -9.74 17.48 -0.04
C ASP A 11 -10.75 16.41 0.41
N LEU A 12 -10.36 15.56 1.35
CA LEU A 12 -11.21 14.49 1.85
C LEU A 12 -12.49 14.98 2.53
N HIS A 13 -12.50 16.20 3.09
CA HIS A 13 -13.73 16.83 3.60
C HIS A 13 -14.75 17.17 2.50
N ALA A 14 -14.34 17.20 1.26
CA ALA A 14 -15.21 17.45 0.12
C ALA A 14 -15.86 16.19 -0.46
N VAL A 15 -15.54 15.00 0.07
CA VAL A 15 -16.00 13.71 -0.44
C VAL A 15 -16.79 12.96 0.62
N SER A 16 -17.93 12.38 0.24
CA SER A 16 -18.71 11.44 1.05
C SER A 16 -18.90 10.14 0.26
N ILE A 17 -18.57 9.00 0.84
CA ILE A 17 -18.70 7.67 0.22
C ILE A 17 -19.96 7.01 0.71
N THR A 18 -20.83 6.56 -0.21
CA THR A 18 -22.09 5.91 0.11
C THR A 18 -22.36 4.64 -0.71
N ASP A 19 -21.44 4.24 -1.61
CA ASP A 19 -21.60 2.98 -2.31
C ASP A 19 -21.44 1.78 -1.36
N PRO A 20 -22.16 0.65 -1.63
CA PRO A 20 -22.19 -0.46 -0.71
C PRO A 20 -20.86 -1.16 -0.49
N PHE A 21 -19.91 -1.05 -1.44
CA PHE A 21 -18.62 -1.72 -1.35
C PHE A 21 -17.63 -0.92 -0.50
N TRP A 22 -17.26 0.29 -0.93
CA TRP A 22 -16.25 1.07 -0.21
C TRP A 22 -16.75 1.64 1.11
N GLN A 23 -18.06 1.95 1.21
CA GLN A 23 -18.65 2.31 2.50
C GLN A 23 -18.48 1.18 3.52
N ARG A 24 -18.72 -0.09 3.10
CA ARG A 24 -18.50 -1.24 3.97
C ARG A 24 -17.05 -1.37 4.40
N GLU A 25 -16.09 -1.23 3.48
CA GLU A 25 -14.67 -1.37 3.80
C GLU A 25 -14.16 -0.24 4.72
N THR A 26 -14.58 0.99 4.48
CA THR A 26 -14.22 2.13 5.34
C THR A 26 -14.88 2.03 6.72
N GLU A 27 -16.12 1.59 6.81
CA GLU A 27 -16.81 1.32 8.08
C GLU A 27 -16.20 0.15 8.85
N LEU A 28 -15.76 -0.91 8.17
CA LEU A 28 -15.02 -2.01 8.79
C LEU A 28 -13.72 -1.52 9.42
N VAL A 29 -12.96 -0.70 8.69
CA VAL A 29 -11.72 -0.12 9.22
C VAL A 29 -12.01 0.77 10.42
N ARG A 30 -13.00 1.64 10.33
CA ARG A 30 -13.37 2.56 11.40
C ARG A 30 -13.82 1.83 12.68
N ARG A 31 -14.72 0.85 12.54
CA ARG A 31 -15.40 0.24 13.70
C ARG A 31 -14.66 -0.94 14.30
N GLU A 32 -13.90 -1.68 13.48
CA GLU A 32 -13.25 -2.91 13.92
C GLU A 32 -11.72 -2.80 13.88
N VAL A 33 -11.14 -2.36 12.74
CA VAL A 33 -9.70 -2.42 12.54
C VAL A 33 -8.95 -1.40 13.40
N ILE A 34 -9.35 -0.14 13.40
CA ILE A 34 -8.69 0.92 14.18
C ILE A 34 -8.73 0.60 15.69
N PRO A 35 -9.88 0.24 16.29
CA PRO A 35 -9.91 -0.16 17.70
C PRO A 35 -9.09 -1.42 17.99
N TYR A 36 -9.16 -2.44 17.12
CA TYR A 36 -8.38 -3.66 17.26
C TYR A 36 -6.88 -3.39 17.23
N GLN A 37 -6.42 -2.54 16.32
CA GLN A 37 -5.02 -2.15 16.22
C GLN A 37 -4.56 -1.39 17.47
N TRP A 38 -5.39 -0.52 18.03
CA TRP A 38 -5.06 0.13 19.31
C TRP A 38 -4.82 -0.87 20.44
N GLU A 39 -5.64 -1.93 20.52
CA GLU A 39 -5.40 -3.02 21.47
C GLU A 39 -4.10 -3.78 21.17
N ALA A 40 -3.75 -3.97 19.89
CA ALA A 40 -2.51 -4.62 19.47
C ALA A 40 -1.27 -3.77 19.81
N LEU A 41 -1.31 -2.44 19.59
CA LEU A 41 -0.23 -1.53 19.92
C LEU A 41 0.06 -1.48 21.43
N ASN A 42 -0.96 -1.76 22.25
CA ASN A 42 -0.88 -1.86 23.69
C ASN A 42 -0.68 -3.30 24.20
N ASP A 43 -0.39 -4.24 23.31
CA ASP A 43 -0.11 -5.64 23.64
C ASP A 43 -1.26 -6.40 24.33
N ARG A 44 -2.52 -5.96 24.11
CA ARG A 44 -3.71 -6.51 24.79
C ARG A 44 -4.50 -7.54 23.96
N VAL A 45 -4.10 -7.84 22.72
CA VAL A 45 -4.79 -8.84 21.89
C VAL A 45 -4.33 -10.25 22.25
N PRO A 46 -5.24 -11.13 22.77
CA PRO A 46 -4.87 -12.47 23.21
C PRO A 46 -4.40 -13.37 22.06
N GLY A 47 -3.23 -14.01 22.23
CA GLY A 47 -2.66 -14.94 21.26
C GLY A 47 -2.13 -14.27 19.98
N ALA A 48 -1.94 -12.95 19.99
CA ALA A 48 -1.25 -12.21 18.96
C ALA A 48 0.23 -11.99 19.32
N ALA A 49 1.07 -11.74 18.30
CA ALA A 49 2.42 -11.24 18.55
C ALA A 49 2.38 -9.89 19.25
N LYS A 50 3.38 -9.58 20.07
CA LYS A 50 3.49 -8.31 20.76
C LYS A 50 4.02 -7.22 19.84
N SER A 51 3.42 -6.02 19.91
CA SER A 51 3.90 -4.83 19.20
C SER A 51 5.04 -4.13 19.96
N TRP A 52 4.94 -4.03 21.29
CA TRP A 52 5.85 -3.25 22.14
C TRP A 52 5.87 -1.74 21.85
N CYS A 53 5.10 -1.26 20.89
CA CYS A 53 5.13 0.13 20.43
C CYS A 53 4.86 1.11 21.58
N MET A 54 3.71 0.99 22.24
CA MET A 54 3.35 1.91 23.33
C MET A 54 4.21 1.69 24.60
N HIS A 55 4.70 0.47 24.85
CA HIS A 55 5.70 0.22 25.89
C HIS A 55 6.95 1.07 25.69
N ASN A 56 7.51 1.07 24.46
CA ASN A 56 8.71 1.82 24.14
C ASN A 56 8.50 3.35 24.27
N PHE A 57 7.36 3.87 23.82
CA PHE A 57 7.04 5.29 23.98
C PHE A 57 6.88 5.69 25.45
N HIS A 58 6.24 4.88 26.28
CA HIS A 58 6.13 5.14 27.72
C HIS A 58 7.51 5.13 28.37
N LEU A 59 8.38 4.17 28.04
CA LEU A 59 9.74 4.11 28.59
C LEU A 59 10.56 5.33 28.15
N ALA A 60 10.57 5.67 26.87
CA ALA A 60 11.26 6.85 26.36
C ALA A 60 10.75 8.14 27.03
N GLY A 61 9.43 8.25 27.24
CA GLY A 61 8.81 9.37 27.98
C GLY A 61 9.30 9.48 29.42
N ARG A 62 9.44 8.35 30.14
CA ARG A 62 10.02 8.33 31.51
C ARG A 62 11.47 8.81 31.52
N ILE A 63 12.28 8.33 30.55
CA ILE A 63 13.68 8.75 30.39
C ILE A 63 13.77 10.27 30.14
N MET A 64 12.93 10.81 29.25
CA MET A 64 12.91 12.24 28.95
C MET A 64 12.41 13.08 30.14
N ALA A 65 11.45 12.59 30.91
CA ALA A 65 10.99 13.26 32.13
C ALA A 65 12.12 13.32 33.19
N GLN A 66 12.85 12.24 33.39
CA GLN A 66 14.01 12.17 34.25
C GLN A 66 15.14 13.12 33.77
N SER A 67 15.42 13.16 32.51
CA SER A 67 16.41 14.08 31.89
C SER A 67 16.05 15.54 32.18
N ARG A 68 14.78 15.93 32.00
CA ARG A 68 14.31 17.29 32.27
C ARG A 68 14.39 17.64 33.76
N GLN A 69 14.10 16.69 34.67
CA GLN A 69 14.15 16.89 36.10
C GLN A 69 15.59 17.06 36.59
N GLN A 70 16.54 16.29 36.07
CA GLN A 70 17.95 16.33 36.48
C GLN A 70 18.72 17.46 35.79
N GLY A 71 18.26 17.96 34.66
CA GLY A 71 18.91 19.02 33.89
C GLY A 71 20.37 18.69 33.58
N ALA A 72 21.30 19.60 33.92
CA ALA A 72 22.73 19.42 33.66
C ALA A 72 23.39 18.24 34.41
N GLN A 73 22.70 17.62 35.38
CA GLN A 73 23.20 16.45 36.10
C GLN A 73 22.80 15.13 35.44
N TYR A 74 21.93 15.18 34.42
CA TYR A 74 21.53 13.98 33.69
C TYR A 74 22.71 13.46 32.87
N THR A 75 23.01 12.18 33.05
CA THR A 75 24.01 11.48 32.22
C THR A 75 23.26 10.54 31.29
N PRO A 76 23.26 10.82 29.98
CA PRO A 76 22.64 9.91 28.99
C PRO A 76 23.30 8.54 29.04
N GLN A 77 22.50 7.50 28.78
CA GLN A 77 23.03 6.15 28.59
C GLN A 77 23.90 6.11 27.36
N ALA A 78 25.08 5.48 27.44
CA ALA A 78 25.91 5.19 26.27
C ALA A 78 25.22 4.15 25.38
N TYR A 79 25.37 4.30 24.07
CA TYR A 79 24.71 3.41 23.12
C TYR A 79 25.07 1.94 23.34
N THR A 80 24.06 1.14 23.39
CA THR A 80 24.18 -0.31 23.48
C THR A 80 23.28 -0.97 22.42
N TYR A 81 23.89 -1.67 21.49
CA TYR A 81 23.15 -2.41 20.48
C TYR A 81 22.33 -3.54 21.12
N ARG A 82 21.02 -3.51 20.89
CA ARG A 82 20.06 -4.51 21.44
C ARG A 82 19.59 -5.52 20.40
N GLY A 83 20.05 -5.42 19.16
CA GLY A 83 19.61 -6.21 18.03
C GLY A 83 18.61 -5.48 17.15
N TYR A 84 18.43 -5.98 15.94
CA TYR A 84 17.45 -5.45 14.97
C TYR A 84 15.99 -5.74 15.42
N ASN A 85 15.80 -6.85 16.13
CA ASN A 85 14.56 -7.22 16.81
C ASN A 85 14.91 -7.71 18.22
N ALA A 86 14.63 -6.86 19.21
CA ALA A 86 14.90 -7.14 20.60
C ALA A 86 13.70 -7.87 21.23
N LEU A 87 13.91 -9.08 21.75
CA LEU A 87 12.87 -9.84 22.43
C LEU A 87 13.23 -10.02 23.92
N PRO A 88 12.24 -10.06 24.83
CA PRO A 88 12.49 -10.37 26.23
C PRO A 88 12.96 -11.83 26.40
N ASN A 89 13.91 -12.05 27.33
CA ASN A 89 14.36 -13.41 27.66
C ASN A 89 13.23 -14.26 28.27
N ASP A 90 12.35 -13.63 29.05
CA ASP A 90 11.11 -14.21 29.54
C ASP A 90 9.93 -13.36 29.05
N PRO A 91 9.17 -13.84 28.05
CA PRO A 91 8.02 -13.13 27.51
C PRO A 91 6.88 -12.89 28.52
N ALA A 92 6.83 -13.69 29.60
CA ALA A 92 5.82 -13.54 30.66
C ALA A 92 6.19 -12.42 31.64
N HIS A 93 7.47 -12.12 31.78
CA HIS A 93 8.00 -11.10 32.71
C HIS A 93 9.05 -10.24 31.99
N PRO A 94 8.64 -9.41 31.01
CA PRO A 94 9.56 -8.50 30.34
C PRO A 94 10.12 -7.47 31.33
N ASP A 95 11.35 -7.02 31.07
CA ASP A 95 11.98 -5.95 31.83
C ASP A 95 11.37 -4.60 31.37
N GLU A 96 10.71 -3.89 32.27
CA GLU A 96 10.01 -2.63 31.96
C GLU A 96 10.95 -1.48 31.57
N ASP A 97 12.26 -1.63 31.82
CA ASP A 97 13.27 -0.62 31.52
C ASP A 97 14.10 -0.95 30.27
N LYS A 98 13.62 -1.84 29.42
CA LYS A 98 14.28 -2.21 28.15
C LYS A 98 13.39 -1.97 26.94
N PHE A 99 14.05 -1.60 25.83
CA PHE A 99 13.45 -1.57 24.51
C PHE A 99 13.13 -3.01 24.03
N TYR A 100 11.98 -3.19 23.38
CA TYR A 100 11.58 -4.43 22.72
C TYR A 100 10.97 -4.16 21.35
N GLY A 101 10.94 -5.23 20.52
CA GLY A 101 10.48 -5.18 19.15
C GLY A 101 11.56 -4.79 18.15
N PHE A 102 11.14 -4.44 16.95
CA PHE A 102 12.04 -4.02 15.87
C PHE A 102 12.49 -2.59 16.05
N VAL A 103 13.64 -2.24 15.48
CA VAL A 103 14.20 -0.87 15.52
C VAL A 103 13.26 0.21 14.95
N PHE A 104 12.22 -0.17 14.22
CA PHE A 104 11.19 0.70 13.62
C PHE A 104 9.82 0.58 14.30
N GLN A 105 9.75 0.08 15.50
CA GLN A 105 8.48 -0.21 16.18
C GLN A 105 7.58 1.02 16.35
N ASP A 106 8.15 2.21 16.43
CA ASP A 106 7.45 3.50 16.50
C ASP A 106 6.47 3.74 15.35
N THR A 107 6.71 3.08 14.21
CA THR A 107 5.86 3.25 13.02
C THR A 107 4.50 2.58 13.13
N ASP A 108 4.30 1.66 14.08
CA ASP A 108 2.99 1.06 14.34
C ASP A 108 2.00 2.14 14.82
N PHE A 109 2.43 2.99 15.78
CA PHE A 109 1.65 4.17 16.19
C PHE A 109 1.45 5.14 15.03
N SER A 110 2.52 5.45 14.30
CA SER A 110 2.50 6.47 13.25
C SER A 110 1.51 6.14 12.13
N LYS A 111 1.43 4.89 11.72
CA LYS A 111 0.45 4.42 10.72
C LYS A 111 -0.97 4.33 11.29
N TRP A 112 -1.10 3.93 12.56
CA TRP A 112 -2.39 3.89 13.25
C TRP A 112 -3.00 5.28 13.34
N ILE A 113 -2.25 6.30 13.79
CA ILE A 113 -2.77 7.67 13.91
C ILE A 113 -3.07 8.29 12.55
N GLU A 114 -2.38 7.87 11.48
CA GLU A 114 -2.70 8.26 10.12
C GLU A 114 -4.09 7.75 9.70
N ALA A 115 -4.39 6.47 9.98
CA ALA A 115 -5.71 5.89 9.72
C ALA A 115 -6.81 6.55 10.57
N VAL A 116 -6.51 6.86 11.84
CA VAL A 116 -7.42 7.61 12.73
C VAL A 116 -7.75 8.98 12.13
N GLY A 117 -6.75 9.74 11.69
CA GLY A 117 -6.97 11.05 11.08
C GLY A 117 -7.90 10.97 9.87
N TYR A 118 -7.63 10.08 8.93
CA TYR A 118 -8.51 9.90 7.76
C TYR A 118 -9.92 9.45 8.13
N SER A 119 -10.05 8.58 9.14
CA SER A 119 -11.37 8.14 9.63
C SER A 119 -12.16 9.30 10.25
N LEU A 120 -11.52 10.17 11.02
CA LEU A 120 -12.15 11.33 11.66
C LEU A 120 -12.60 12.39 10.66
N ILE A 121 -11.92 12.55 9.51
CA ILE A 121 -12.37 13.43 8.43
C ILE A 121 -13.74 13.01 7.92
N GLN A 122 -13.94 11.71 7.70
CA GLN A 122 -15.19 11.17 7.15
C GLN A 122 -16.27 11.00 8.22
N HIS A 123 -15.87 10.65 9.44
CA HIS A 123 -16.77 10.31 10.53
C HIS A 123 -16.23 10.87 11.86
N PRO A 124 -16.56 12.09 12.23
CA PRO A 124 -16.18 12.66 13.52
C PRO A 124 -16.59 11.74 14.69
N ASP A 125 -15.66 11.44 15.60
CA ASP A 125 -15.83 10.54 16.74
C ASP A 125 -15.02 11.06 17.92
N GLU A 126 -15.72 11.67 18.90
CA GLU A 126 -15.09 12.29 20.08
C GLU A 126 -14.31 11.28 20.93
N ALA A 127 -14.76 10.03 21.02
CA ALA A 127 -14.09 9.01 21.82
C ALA A 127 -12.79 8.54 21.16
N LEU A 128 -12.81 8.36 19.86
CA LEU A 128 -11.61 8.04 19.09
C LEU A 128 -10.61 9.20 19.10
N GLU A 129 -11.08 10.43 18.95
CA GLU A 129 -10.25 11.63 19.01
C GLU A 129 -9.60 11.79 20.41
N ALA A 130 -10.33 11.56 21.51
CA ALA A 130 -9.76 11.57 22.84
C ALA A 130 -8.69 10.49 23.05
N THR A 131 -8.91 9.27 22.55
CA THR A 131 -7.92 8.18 22.59
C THR A 131 -6.66 8.57 21.81
N ALA A 132 -6.83 9.19 20.65
CA ALA A 132 -5.72 9.67 19.81
C ALA A 132 -4.92 10.79 20.52
N ASP A 133 -5.61 11.74 21.16
CA ASP A 133 -4.95 12.82 21.92
C ASP A 133 -4.10 12.27 23.07
N GLU A 134 -4.63 11.31 23.83
CA GLU A 134 -3.86 10.65 24.91
C GLU A 134 -2.62 9.92 24.36
N ALA A 135 -2.76 9.21 23.24
CA ALA A 135 -1.65 8.55 22.59
C ALA A 135 -0.59 9.55 22.07
N ILE A 136 -1.03 10.66 21.48
CA ILE A 136 -0.16 11.76 21.04
C ILE A 136 0.60 12.36 22.22
N ASP A 137 -0.05 12.50 23.38
CA ASP A 137 0.59 13.00 24.60
C ASP A 137 1.75 12.10 25.03
N VAL A 138 1.56 10.78 25.01
CA VAL A 138 2.61 9.79 25.31
C VAL A 138 3.76 9.89 24.34
N VAL A 139 3.46 9.91 23.03
CA VAL A 139 4.49 9.98 21.95
C VAL A 139 5.28 11.29 22.05
N CYS A 140 4.62 12.43 22.18
CA CYS A 140 5.29 13.72 22.29
C CYS A 140 6.11 13.86 23.57
N ALA A 141 5.75 13.17 24.66
CA ALA A 141 6.53 13.16 25.89
C ALA A 141 7.90 12.49 25.72
N ALA A 142 8.03 11.58 24.78
CA ALA A 142 9.27 10.87 24.45
C ALA A 142 10.29 11.73 23.67
N GLN A 143 9.85 12.84 23.04
CA GLN A 143 10.73 13.66 22.21
C GLN A 143 11.82 14.37 23.02
N THR A 144 13.06 14.32 22.51
CA THR A 144 14.19 15.02 23.15
C THR A 144 14.04 16.55 23.08
N PRO A 145 14.73 17.31 23.94
CA PRO A 145 14.71 18.77 23.87
C PRO A 145 15.13 19.36 22.53
N GLU A 146 16.05 18.70 21.85
CA GLU A 146 16.59 19.09 20.53
C GLU A 146 15.64 18.75 19.39
N GLY A 147 14.61 17.90 19.62
CA GLY A 147 13.61 17.56 18.64
C GLY A 147 13.68 16.13 18.07
N TYR A 148 14.70 15.34 18.42
CA TYR A 148 14.79 13.94 17.97
C TYR A 148 13.68 13.08 18.57
N LEU A 149 13.13 12.14 17.78
CA LEU A 149 12.07 11.24 18.22
C LEU A 149 12.17 9.88 17.52
N ASP A 150 12.92 8.98 18.12
CA ASP A 150 12.97 7.56 17.80
C ASP A 150 13.29 6.80 19.08
N THR A 151 12.36 5.94 19.52
CA THR A 151 12.44 5.32 20.85
C THR A 151 13.62 4.37 20.99
N TYR A 152 14.06 3.74 19.89
CA TYR A 152 15.20 2.81 19.95
C TYR A 152 16.47 3.50 20.46
N TYR A 153 16.82 4.68 19.91
CA TYR A 153 18.02 5.38 20.32
C TYR A 153 17.84 6.17 21.60
N ILE A 154 16.65 6.73 21.86
CA ILE A 154 16.36 7.42 23.12
C ILE A 154 16.54 6.48 24.31
N ILE A 155 16.13 5.20 24.17
CA ILE A 155 16.25 4.20 25.23
C ILE A 155 17.66 3.60 25.30
N ASN A 156 18.29 3.32 24.15
CA ASN A 156 19.54 2.57 24.11
C ASN A 156 20.80 3.43 24.00
N GLY A 157 20.67 4.74 23.81
CA GLY A 157 21.78 5.71 23.75
C GLY A 157 21.79 6.54 22.47
N MET A 158 21.67 7.85 22.63
CA MET A 158 21.60 8.84 21.53
C MET A 158 22.91 8.98 20.74
N ASP A 159 24.03 8.58 21.33
CA ASP A 159 25.34 8.57 20.64
C ASP A 159 25.42 7.52 19.53
N GLY A 160 24.43 6.60 19.43
CA GLY A 160 24.27 5.66 18.32
C GLY A 160 23.43 6.20 17.16
N ALA A 161 22.71 7.32 17.33
CA ALA A 161 21.81 7.86 16.32
C ALA A 161 22.52 8.17 14.98
N PHE A 162 21.84 7.84 13.87
CA PHE A 162 22.32 8.01 12.48
C PHE A 162 23.64 7.30 12.11
N GLN A 163 24.08 6.34 12.94
CA GLN A 163 25.32 5.59 12.66
C GLN A 163 25.09 4.34 11.79
N ASN A 164 23.85 3.93 11.59
CA ASN A 164 23.49 2.79 10.74
C ASN A 164 22.19 3.08 9.96
N LEU A 165 22.27 3.98 9.00
CA LEU A 165 21.12 4.37 8.17
C LEU A 165 20.66 3.23 7.27
N ARG A 166 21.58 2.38 6.82
CA ARG A 166 21.29 1.26 5.93
C ARG A 166 20.28 0.29 6.55
N ASP A 167 20.51 -0.11 7.80
CA ASP A 167 19.75 -1.21 8.43
C ASP A 167 18.79 -0.70 9.51
N HIS A 168 19.12 0.38 10.23
CA HIS A 168 18.25 0.99 11.21
C HIS A 168 17.34 2.03 10.57
N HIS A 169 16.11 2.12 11.05
CA HIS A 169 14.99 2.73 10.34
C HIS A 169 14.60 4.11 10.89
N GLU A 170 15.55 4.91 11.40
CA GLU A 170 15.26 6.23 11.99
C GLU A 170 14.53 7.17 11.03
N LEU A 171 15.00 7.26 9.76
CA LEU A 171 14.36 8.09 8.75
C LEU A 171 13.03 7.50 8.24
N TYR A 172 12.84 6.18 8.36
CA TYR A 172 11.56 5.52 8.14
C TYR A 172 10.57 5.86 9.27
N CYS A 173 11.03 5.89 10.53
CA CYS A 173 10.23 6.35 11.67
C CYS A 173 9.81 7.82 11.49
N LEU A 174 10.73 8.70 11.10
CA LEU A 174 10.42 10.10 10.77
C LEU A 174 9.35 10.20 9.67
N GLY A 175 9.52 9.46 8.56
CA GLY A 175 8.59 9.53 7.44
C GLY A 175 7.17 9.15 7.84
N HIS A 176 6.99 8.04 8.55
CA HIS A 176 5.67 7.63 9.04
C HIS A 176 5.09 8.59 10.09
N LEU A 177 5.92 9.13 10.97
CA LEU A 177 5.49 10.14 11.93
C LEU A 177 4.91 11.38 11.22
N ILE A 178 5.58 11.86 10.17
CA ILE A 178 5.11 12.99 9.37
C ILE A 178 3.75 12.67 8.73
N GLU A 179 3.61 11.49 8.08
CA GLU A 179 2.36 11.08 7.45
C GLU A 179 1.19 11.06 8.44
N GLY A 180 1.40 10.45 9.62
CA GLY A 180 0.40 10.41 10.69
C GLY A 180 0.07 11.79 11.26
N ALA A 181 1.10 12.61 11.49
CA ALA A 181 0.94 13.95 12.04
C ALA A 181 0.16 14.89 11.10
N VAL A 182 0.45 14.83 9.80
CA VAL A 182 -0.28 15.62 8.78
C VAL A 182 -1.73 15.17 8.69
N SER A 183 -1.99 13.85 8.65
CA SER A 183 -3.35 13.31 8.60
C SER A 183 -4.18 13.78 9.80
N TYR A 184 -3.64 13.65 11.01
CA TYR A 184 -4.34 14.05 12.23
C TYR A 184 -4.60 15.57 12.31
N TYR A 185 -3.61 16.37 11.89
CA TYR A 185 -3.77 17.83 11.80
C TYR A 185 -4.85 18.22 10.77
N GLN A 186 -4.86 17.61 9.59
CA GLN A 186 -5.88 17.87 8.57
C GLN A 186 -7.29 17.52 9.06
N ALA A 187 -7.42 16.46 9.87
CA ALA A 187 -8.70 16.02 10.42
C ALA A 187 -9.24 16.92 11.52
N THR A 188 -8.38 17.37 12.44
CA THR A 188 -8.80 17.95 13.72
C THR A 188 -8.38 19.41 13.90
N GLY A 189 -7.43 19.90 13.11
CA GLY A 189 -6.76 21.19 13.33
C GLY A 189 -5.79 21.21 14.50
N LYS A 190 -5.64 20.11 15.28
CA LYS A 190 -4.73 20.01 16.42
C LYS A 190 -3.30 19.77 15.95
N ASP A 191 -2.40 20.68 16.28
CA ASP A 191 -1.05 20.74 15.71
C ASP A 191 0.06 20.15 16.62
N LYS A 192 -0.28 19.55 17.77
CA LYS A 192 0.72 19.05 18.73
C LYS A 192 1.65 18.02 18.11
N LEU A 193 1.10 17.00 17.44
CA LEU A 193 1.88 15.96 16.78
C LEU A 193 2.61 16.52 15.54
N LEU A 194 1.98 17.43 14.79
CA LEU A 194 2.60 18.09 13.64
C LEU A 194 3.84 18.89 14.06
N ARG A 195 3.76 19.65 15.16
CA ARG A 195 4.92 20.36 15.70
C ARG A 195 6.04 19.41 16.15
N ALA A 196 5.70 18.26 16.72
CA ALA A 196 6.70 17.25 17.08
C ALA A 196 7.38 16.67 15.84
N ALA A 197 6.61 16.36 14.79
CA ALA A 197 7.14 15.90 13.51
C ALA A 197 8.02 16.95 12.82
N CYS A 198 7.61 18.23 12.83
CA CYS A 198 8.42 19.34 12.31
C CYS A 198 9.75 19.46 13.06
N ARG A 199 9.76 19.38 14.38
CA ARG A 199 11.00 19.45 15.19
C ARG A 199 11.94 18.28 14.89
N PHE A 200 11.41 17.08 14.66
CA PHE A 200 12.24 15.94 14.26
C PHE A 200 12.77 16.10 12.83
N ALA A 201 11.94 16.57 11.90
CA ALA A 201 12.38 16.89 10.55
C ALA A 201 13.42 18.02 10.52
N ASP A 202 13.32 19.02 11.41
CA ASP A 202 14.30 20.09 11.57
C ASP A 202 15.64 19.54 12.07
N TYR A 203 15.62 18.68 13.10
CA TYR A 203 16.80 17.99 13.61
C TYR A 203 17.52 17.19 12.51
N VAL A 204 16.74 16.51 11.68
CA VAL A 204 17.26 15.75 10.53
C VAL A 204 17.81 16.70 9.46
N ALA A 205 17.16 17.82 9.16
CA ALA A 205 17.61 18.79 8.17
C ALA A 205 18.91 19.51 8.60
N ASP A 206 19.13 19.66 9.89
CA ASP A 206 20.38 20.20 10.43
C ASP A 206 21.53 19.19 10.32
N PHE A 207 21.23 17.90 10.45
CA PHE A 207 22.25 16.84 10.38
C PHE A 207 22.60 16.42 8.94
N PHE A 208 21.61 16.37 8.04
CA PHE A 208 21.80 15.91 6.66
C PHE A 208 21.81 17.07 5.66
N GLY A 209 22.67 16.98 4.65
CA GLY A 209 22.72 17.98 3.60
C GLY A 209 24.05 18.04 2.86
N THR A 210 24.21 19.09 2.05
CA THR A 210 25.39 19.31 1.22
C THR A 210 26.41 20.26 1.84
N ALA A 211 26.11 20.93 2.95
CA ALA A 211 27.02 21.87 3.61
C ALA A 211 28.16 21.12 4.30
N ASP A 212 29.24 21.86 4.55
CA ASP A 212 30.40 21.33 5.25
C ASP A 212 30.02 20.86 6.67
N GLY A 213 30.37 19.62 7.01
CA GLY A 213 30.05 18.98 8.27
C GLY A 213 28.70 18.24 8.30
N GLN A 214 27.84 18.42 7.31
CA GLN A 214 26.60 17.64 7.21
C GLN A 214 26.83 16.23 6.65
N CYS A 215 25.99 15.28 7.09
CA CYS A 215 26.00 13.90 6.61
C CYS A 215 25.38 13.82 5.21
N LYS A 216 26.07 13.14 4.28
CA LYS A 216 25.58 12.88 2.91
C LYS A 216 24.84 11.54 2.80
N GLY A 217 24.33 11.03 3.91
CA GLY A 217 23.53 9.82 3.96
C GLY A 217 22.09 10.03 3.48
N TYR A 218 21.40 8.93 3.28
CA TYR A 218 19.99 8.88 2.87
C TYR A 218 19.30 7.68 3.53
N PRO A 219 17.95 7.64 3.57
CA PRO A 219 17.21 6.55 4.22
C PRO A 219 17.59 5.16 3.70
N GLY A 220 17.79 4.20 4.59
CA GLY A 220 17.96 2.79 4.21
C GLY A 220 16.66 2.16 3.78
N HIS A 221 15.56 2.50 4.47
CA HIS A 221 14.19 2.24 4.04
C HIS A 221 13.50 3.57 3.74
N GLU A 222 13.01 3.69 2.54
CA GLU A 222 12.40 4.89 2.00
C GLU A 222 10.99 5.10 2.55
N ILE A 223 10.61 6.30 2.76
CA ILE A 223 9.33 6.96 2.97
C ILE A 223 9.54 8.44 3.31
N ALA A 224 10.66 8.78 3.95
CA ALA A 224 10.95 10.15 4.33
C ALA A 224 10.88 11.09 3.12
N GLU A 225 11.26 10.61 1.94
CA GLU A 225 11.27 11.38 0.71
C GLU A 225 9.87 11.89 0.35
N MET A 226 8.85 11.02 0.33
CA MET A 226 7.48 11.45 0.02
C MET A 226 6.81 12.17 1.19
N ALA A 227 7.10 11.76 2.43
CA ALA A 227 6.54 12.39 3.62
C ALA A 227 6.99 13.84 3.80
N LEU A 228 8.28 14.13 3.52
CA LEU A 228 8.81 15.50 3.55
C LEU A 228 8.16 16.41 2.52
N VAL A 229 7.81 15.90 1.32
CA VAL A 229 7.02 16.68 0.35
C VAL A 229 5.64 17.00 0.91
N ARG A 230 4.99 16.02 1.53
CA ARG A 230 3.68 16.24 2.17
C ARG A 230 3.77 17.24 3.32
N LEU A 231 4.86 17.20 4.12
CA LEU A 231 5.10 18.19 5.16
C LEU A 231 5.29 19.60 4.59
N TYR A 232 6.02 19.70 3.46
CA TYR A 232 6.14 20.96 2.72
C TYR A 232 4.78 21.47 2.24
N GLU A 233 3.93 20.63 1.69
CA GLU A 233 2.58 21.04 1.21
C GLU A 233 1.72 21.63 2.33
N VAL A 234 1.85 21.16 3.56
CA VAL A 234 1.07 21.66 4.72
C VAL A 234 1.72 22.88 5.37
N THR A 235 3.05 22.91 5.50
CA THR A 235 3.76 23.97 6.23
C THR A 235 4.24 25.10 5.35
N GLN A 236 4.38 24.87 4.04
CA GLN A 236 4.99 25.78 3.06
C GLN A 236 6.47 26.12 3.38
N ASP A 237 7.14 25.31 4.21
CA ASP A 237 8.56 25.50 4.51
C ASP A 237 9.43 24.72 3.51
N GLU A 238 10.08 25.46 2.64
CA GLU A 238 10.96 24.97 1.58
C GLU A 238 12.09 24.03 2.05
N LYS A 239 12.46 24.08 3.33
CA LYS A 239 13.53 23.21 3.84
C LYS A 239 13.17 21.73 3.73
N TYR A 240 11.89 21.36 3.88
CA TYR A 240 11.44 19.97 3.77
C TYR A 240 11.48 19.46 2.34
N LEU A 241 11.09 20.26 1.37
CA LEU A 241 11.24 19.92 -0.05
C LEU A 241 12.72 19.79 -0.44
N ARG A 242 13.59 20.69 0.06
CA ARG A 242 15.03 20.61 -0.17
C ARG A 242 15.63 19.34 0.44
N LEU A 243 15.22 18.95 1.64
CA LEU A 243 15.70 17.73 2.30
C LEU A 243 15.24 16.45 1.52
N SER A 244 13.99 16.39 1.10
CA SER A 244 13.49 15.30 0.25
C SER A 244 14.31 15.18 -1.04
N ARG A 245 14.50 16.32 -1.73
CA ARG A 245 15.31 16.39 -2.95
C ARG A 245 16.76 15.97 -2.72
N PHE A 246 17.32 16.33 -1.56
CA PHE A 246 18.67 15.93 -1.17
C PHE A 246 18.79 14.41 -1.06
N PHE A 247 17.91 13.74 -0.31
CA PHE A 247 17.94 12.27 -0.16
C PHE A 247 17.82 11.55 -1.50
N ILE A 248 16.93 12.00 -2.38
CA ILE A 248 16.76 11.44 -3.73
C ILE A 248 18.02 11.62 -4.57
N ASN A 249 18.65 12.80 -4.53
CA ASN A 249 19.81 13.11 -5.35
C ASN A 249 21.08 12.41 -4.88
N GLU A 250 21.26 12.19 -3.57
CA GLU A 250 22.44 11.52 -3.01
C GLU A 250 22.39 9.99 -3.20
N ARG A 251 21.18 9.43 -3.33
CA ARG A 251 21.02 7.98 -3.48
C ARG A 251 21.73 7.46 -4.73
N GLY A 252 22.62 6.49 -4.52
CA GLY A 252 23.37 5.85 -5.60
C GLY A 252 24.50 6.68 -6.20
N GLN A 253 24.87 7.81 -5.57
CA GLN A 253 26.06 8.55 -5.95
C GLN A 253 27.35 7.83 -5.49
N GLU A 254 28.47 8.12 -6.17
CA GLU A 254 29.78 7.62 -5.77
C GLU A 254 30.63 8.74 -5.12
N PRO A 255 31.36 8.45 -4.03
CA PRO A 255 31.46 7.17 -3.32
C PRO A 255 30.12 6.80 -2.63
N ASN A 256 29.69 5.53 -2.74
CA ASN A 256 28.40 5.11 -2.23
C ASN A 256 28.33 5.17 -0.70
N TYR A 257 27.34 5.90 -0.18
CA TYR A 257 27.23 6.15 1.26
C TYR A 257 27.15 4.87 2.09
N PHE A 258 26.36 3.86 1.67
CA PHE A 258 26.21 2.61 2.43
C PHE A 258 27.50 1.77 2.46
N VAL A 259 28.32 1.85 1.42
CA VAL A 259 29.65 1.22 1.41
C VAL A 259 30.58 1.93 2.40
N GLU A 260 30.57 3.26 2.42
CA GLU A 260 31.38 4.03 3.36
C GLU A 260 30.87 3.89 4.80
N GLU A 261 29.57 3.80 5.02
CA GLU A 261 28.95 3.53 6.32
C GLU A 261 29.40 2.15 6.84
N GLU A 262 29.37 1.12 6.01
CA GLU A 262 29.84 -0.23 6.38
C GLU A 262 31.32 -0.23 6.76
N ARG A 263 32.17 0.52 6.05
CA ARG A 263 33.60 0.66 6.42
C ARG A 263 33.77 1.30 7.79
N ARG A 264 33.09 2.43 8.05
CA ARG A 264 33.14 3.12 9.36
C ARG A 264 32.64 2.21 10.48
N ASN A 265 31.54 1.49 10.25
CA ASN A 265 30.97 0.58 11.24
C ASN A 265 31.87 -0.63 11.50
N ALA A 266 32.48 -1.20 10.46
CA ALA A 266 33.42 -2.30 10.58
C ALA A 266 34.68 -1.91 11.38
N GLU A 267 35.23 -0.70 11.15
CA GLU A 267 36.34 -0.15 11.89
C GLU A 267 36.02 0.07 13.36
N ARG A 268 34.86 0.72 13.66
CA ARG A 268 34.39 0.96 15.03
C ARG A 268 34.15 -0.33 15.81
N GLU A 269 33.57 -1.35 15.13
CA GLU A 269 33.23 -2.63 15.74
C GLU A 269 34.37 -3.65 15.70
N HIS A 270 35.55 -3.26 15.17
CA HIS A 270 36.71 -4.12 15.01
C HIS A 270 36.41 -5.46 14.29
N ARG A 271 35.64 -5.39 13.23
CA ARG A 271 35.25 -6.55 12.40
C ARG A 271 35.60 -6.36 10.92
N PRO A 272 35.65 -7.43 10.12
CA PRO A 272 35.82 -7.31 8.67
C PRO A 272 34.67 -6.50 8.01
N VAL A 273 35.02 -5.74 6.96
CA VAL A 273 34.03 -5.08 6.09
C VAL A 273 33.22 -6.13 5.35
N ARG A 274 31.91 -6.00 5.39
CA ARG A 274 30.96 -6.89 4.70
C ARG A 274 30.59 -6.33 3.33
N SER A 275 30.19 -7.20 2.42
CA SER A 275 29.61 -6.78 1.16
C SER A 275 28.24 -6.15 1.38
N VAL A 276 27.96 -5.02 0.74
CA VAL A 276 26.68 -4.32 0.78
C VAL A 276 25.87 -4.65 -0.47
N ASN A 277 24.65 -5.14 -0.30
CA ASN A 277 23.72 -5.36 -1.41
C ASN A 277 23.05 -4.03 -1.78
N LEU A 278 23.67 -3.26 -2.64
CA LEU A 278 23.16 -1.95 -3.08
C LEU A 278 21.85 -2.05 -3.86
N ALA A 279 21.62 -3.16 -4.56
CA ALA A 279 20.36 -3.39 -5.29
C ALA A 279 19.17 -3.51 -4.33
N TYR A 280 19.38 -4.15 -3.19
CA TYR A 280 18.35 -4.27 -2.13
C TYR A 280 17.86 -2.91 -1.64
N HIS A 281 18.74 -1.91 -1.63
CA HIS A 281 18.51 -0.54 -1.16
C HIS A 281 18.27 0.48 -2.29
N GLN A 282 18.02 0.06 -3.52
CA GLN A 282 17.86 0.94 -4.69
C GLN A 282 19.01 1.94 -4.87
N ALA A 283 20.25 1.55 -4.53
CA ALA A 283 21.42 2.44 -4.45
C ALA A 283 22.58 2.01 -5.37
N VAL A 284 22.34 1.18 -6.39
CA VAL A 284 23.37 0.71 -7.34
C VAL A 284 23.90 1.85 -8.21
N LYS A 285 23.03 2.77 -8.59
CA LYS A 285 23.32 3.94 -9.44
C LYS A 285 22.36 5.08 -9.11
N PRO A 286 22.70 6.33 -9.50
CA PRO A 286 21.82 7.48 -9.26
C PRO A 286 20.39 7.21 -9.75
N VAL A 287 19.38 7.68 -9.02
CA VAL A 287 17.98 7.37 -9.29
C VAL A 287 17.53 7.74 -10.72
N ARG A 288 18.10 8.80 -11.29
CA ARG A 288 17.80 9.22 -12.67
C ARG A 288 18.33 8.27 -13.74
N GLU A 289 19.28 7.40 -13.38
CA GLU A 289 19.89 6.42 -14.27
C GLU A 289 19.29 5.01 -14.11
N GLN A 290 18.41 4.84 -13.11
CA GLN A 290 17.74 3.56 -12.88
C GLN A 290 16.72 3.28 -13.98
N ASP A 291 16.72 2.05 -14.46
CA ASP A 291 15.87 1.55 -15.55
C ASP A 291 15.16 0.24 -15.20
N GLU A 292 15.51 -0.36 -14.07
CA GLU A 292 14.92 -1.59 -13.57
C GLU A 292 14.54 -1.45 -12.08
N ALA A 293 13.35 -1.89 -11.73
CA ALA A 293 12.91 -2.03 -10.34
C ALA A 293 13.57 -3.28 -9.74
N THR A 294 14.40 -3.09 -8.73
CA THR A 294 15.19 -4.13 -8.08
C THR A 294 15.14 -4.03 -6.57
N GLY A 295 15.54 -5.09 -5.89
CA GLY A 295 15.64 -5.13 -4.44
C GLY A 295 14.28 -5.19 -3.75
N HIS A 296 14.22 -4.72 -2.51
CA HIS A 296 13.02 -4.78 -1.69
C HIS A 296 11.87 -3.97 -2.32
N ALA A 297 10.74 -4.63 -2.55
CA ALA A 297 9.68 -4.05 -3.38
C ALA A 297 9.00 -2.83 -2.74
N VAL A 298 8.79 -2.83 -1.41
CA VAL A 298 8.19 -1.68 -0.70
C VAL A 298 9.11 -0.48 -0.75
N ARG A 299 10.41 -0.66 -0.47
CA ARG A 299 11.41 0.41 -0.56
C ARG A 299 11.42 1.06 -1.93
N ALA A 300 11.43 0.24 -2.99
CA ALA A 300 11.42 0.71 -4.37
C ALA A 300 10.22 1.61 -4.69
N VAL A 301 8.99 1.13 -4.45
CA VAL A 301 7.78 1.91 -4.79
C VAL A 301 7.58 3.13 -3.87
N TYR A 302 8.12 3.11 -2.64
CA TYR A 302 8.13 4.28 -1.77
C TYR A 302 9.13 5.34 -2.28
N LEU A 303 10.33 4.92 -2.67
CA LEU A 303 11.29 5.81 -3.34
C LEU A 303 10.70 6.45 -4.60
N TYR A 304 10.10 5.62 -5.47
CA TYR A 304 9.52 6.10 -6.73
C TYR A 304 8.34 7.05 -6.49
N SER A 305 7.60 6.86 -5.41
CA SER A 305 6.59 7.80 -4.94
C SER A 305 7.19 9.15 -4.56
N GLY A 306 8.27 9.16 -3.78
CA GLY A 306 9.01 10.38 -3.43
C GLY A 306 9.63 11.07 -4.64
N MET A 307 10.20 10.30 -5.58
CA MET A 307 10.74 10.83 -6.85
C MET A 307 9.64 11.53 -7.67
N ALA A 308 8.46 10.92 -7.77
CA ALA A 308 7.32 11.49 -8.47
C ALA A 308 6.81 12.78 -7.81
N ASP A 309 6.73 12.82 -6.47
CA ASP A 309 6.37 14.02 -5.72
C ASP A 309 7.38 15.16 -5.94
N VAL A 310 8.68 14.89 -5.86
CA VAL A 310 9.71 15.91 -6.12
C VAL A 310 9.68 16.36 -7.59
N ALA A 311 9.48 15.44 -8.54
CA ALA A 311 9.35 15.80 -9.96
C ALA A 311 8.16 16.76 -10.19
N ARG A 312 7.03 16.49 -9.55
CA ARG A 312 5.83 17.32 -9.61
C ARG A 312 6.07 18.70 -9.01
N MET A 313 6.65 18.77 -7.80
CA MET A 313 6.88 20.02 -7.08
C MET A 313 7.93 20.92 -7.71
N THR A 314 8.93 20.33 -8.37
CA THR A 314 10.06 21.09 -8.93
C THR A 314 10.03 21.22 -10.45
N GLY A 315 9.13 20.52 -11.13
CA GLY A 315 9.09 20.44 -12.59
C GLY A 315 10.30 19.68 -13.19
N ASP A 316 10.89 18.74 -12.46
CA ASP A 316 12.08 17.99 -12.90
C ASP A 316 11.70 16.86 -13.87
N ASP A 317 11.85 17.14 -15.19
CA ASP A 317 11.57 16.19 -16.26
C ASP A 317 12.46 14.94 -16.23
N SER A 318 13.66 15.06 -15.66
CA SER A 318 14.57 13.92 -15.58
C SER A 318 14.12 12.89 -14.54
N LEU A 319 13.60 13.34 -13.40
CA LEU A 319 12.96 12.48 -12.40
C LEU A 319 11.66 11.88 -12.94
N LYS A 320 10.82 12.68 -13.60
CA LYS A 320 9.61 12.18 -14.25
C LYS A 320 9.93 11.04 -15.22
N SER A 321 10.92 11.23 -16.10
CA SER A 321 11.33 10.22 -17.07
C SER A 321 11.87 8.95 -16.40
N ALA A 322 12.57 9.06 -15.26
CA ALA A 322 13.00 7.91 -14.47
C ALA A 322 11.80 7.15 -13.88
N CYS A 323 10.81 7.86 -13.30
CA CYS A 323 9.58 7.25 -12.80
C CYS A 323 8.82 6.50 -13.91
N GLU A 324 8.70 7.07 -15.12
CA GLU A 324 8.04 6.43 -16.26
C GLU A 324 8.76 5.14 -16.73
N ARG A 325 10.11 5.12 -16.69
CA ARG A 325 10.88 3.90 -17.03
C ARG A 325 10.70 2.81 -15.99
N LEU A 326 10.79 3.16 -14.72
CA LEU A 326 10.63 2.23 -13.59
C LEU A 326 9.20 1.69 -13.52
N TRP A 327 8.20 2.54 -13.73
CA TRP A 327 6.81 2.13 -13.87
C TRP A 327 6.61 1.09 -14.96
N ARG A 328 7.14 1.37 -16.15
CA ARG A 328 7.03 0.46 -17.29
C ARG A 328 7.67 -0.89 -17.00
N ASN A 329 8.85 -0.90 -16.37
CA ASN A 329 9.51 -2.15 -15.98
C ASN A 329 8.66 -2.97 -14.99
N ILE A 330 8.07 -2.32 -13.96
CA ILE A 330 7.19 -3.01 -13.01
C ILE A 330 5.98 -3.60 -13.73
N VAL A 331 5.24 -2.79 -14.46
CA VAL A 331 3.94 -3.17 -15.02
C VAL A 331 4.07 -4.20 -16.15
N GLN A 332 5.12 -4.12 -16.97
CA GLN A 332 5.27 -5.02 -18.11
C GLN A 332 6.00 -6.33 -17.78
N GLU A 333 6.75 -6.38 -16.65
CA GLU A 333 7.65 -7.50 -16.42
C GLU A 333 7.54 -8.13 -15.00
N LYS A 334 6.93 -7.44 -14.03
CA LYS A 334 7.03 -7.81 -12.59
C LYS A 334 5.71 -7.71 -11.82
N LEU A 335 4.60 -7.40 -12.49
CA LEU A 335 3.27 -7.24 -11.89
C LEU A 335 2.48 -8.55 -11.95
N TYR A 336 1.95 -8.99 -10.81
CA TYR A 336 1.01 -10.10 -10.75
C TYR A 336 -0.40 -9.70 -11.22
N ILE A 337 -1.17 -10.67 -11.71
CA ILE A 337 -2.56 -10.49 -12.15
C ILE A 337 -3.49 -9.98 -11.03
N THR A 338 -3.07 -10.08 -9.78
CA THR A 338 -3.76 -9.59 -8.59
C THR A 338 -3.32 -8.18 -8.17
N GLY A 339 -2.43 -7.53 -8.92
CA GLY A 339 -1.88 -6.23 -8.57
C GLY A 339 -0.79 -6.26 -7.51
N GLY A 340 -0.30 -7.44 -7.13
CA GLY A 340 0.84 -7.60 -6.26
C GLY A 340 2.17 -7.44 -6.99
N ILE A 341 3.24 -7.13 -6.26
CA ILE A 341 4.63 -7.06 -6.73
C ILE A 341 5.58 -7.64 -5.68
N GLY A 342 6.78 -8.03 -6.11
CA GLY A 342 7.76 -8.70 -5.25
C GLY A 342 7.61 -10.23 -5.32
N ALA A 343 8.46 -10.88 -6.10
CA ALA A 343 8.33 -12.31 -6.40
C ALA A 343 9.00 -13.21 -5.38
N THR A 344 10.03 -12.74 -4.67
CA THR A 344 10.86 -13.57 -3.78
C THR A 344 10.79 -13.14 -2.32
N GLN A 345 10.74 -14.15 -1.43
CA GLN A 345 10.88 -13.95 0.02
C GLN A 345 12.30 -13.49 0.41
N ILE A 346 13.30 -13.79 -0.42
CA ILE A 346 14.68 -13.41 -0.13
C ILE A 346 14.81 -11.90 -0.33
N GLY A 347 14.85 -11.18 0.78
CA GLY A 347 14.88 -9.71 0.78
C GLY A 347 13.55 -9.06 0.42
N GLU A 348 12.42 -9.78 0.44
CA GLU A 348 11.09 -9.22 0.14
C GLU A 348 11.07 -8.47 -1.19
N ALA A 349 11.69 -9.07 -2.22
CA ALA A 349 12.26 -8.35 -3.33
C ALA A 349 11.61 -8.67 -4.68
N PHE A 350 11.82 -7.76 -5.63
CA PHE A 350 11.69 -8.07 -7.04
C PHE A 350 12.70 -9.16 -7.43
N SER A 351 12.29 -10.04 -8.35
CA SER A 351 13.17 -10.98 -9.05
C SER A 351 13.46 -10.47 -10.47
N TYR A 352 14.05 -11.33 -11.31
CA TYR A 352 14.29 -11.01 -12.72
C TYR A 352 12.99 -10.88 -13.52
N ALA A 353 13.05 -10.28 -14.70
CA ALA A 353 11.89 -10.05 -15.56
C ALA A 353 11.11 -11.35 -15.88
N TYR A 354 9.78 -11.30 -15.74
CA TYR A 354 8.84 -12.40 -15.96
C TYR A 354 8.97 -13.59 -15.00
N ASP A 355 9.67 -13.43 -13.87
CA ASP A 355 9.70 -14.40 -12.79
C ASP A 355 8.56 -14.10 -11.81
N LEU A 356 7.45 -14.81 -11.98
CA LEU A 356 6.22 -14.63 -11.23
C LEU A 356 5.72 -15.98 -10.68
N PRO A 357 6.41 -16.58 -9.71
CA PRO A 357 5.97 -17.82 -9.09
C PRO A 357 4.63 -17.63 -8.38
N ASN A 358 3.80 -18.69 -8.33
CA ASN A 358 2.46 -18.62 -7.76
C ASN A 358 2.43 -18.99 -6.27
N ASP A 359 3.10 -20.07 -5.89
CA ASP A 359 3.09 -20.64 -4.54
C ASP A 359 4.13 -20.00 -3.61
N THR A 360 5.27 -19.57 -4.17
CA THR A 360 6.34 -18.88 -3.43
C THR A 360 6.30 -17.36 -3.58
N ALA A 361 5.29 -16.83 -4.27
CA ALA A 361 5.11 -15.37 -4.43
C ALA A 361 5.14 -14.68 -3.08
N TYR A 362 6.02 -13.70 -2.91
CA TYR A 362 6.00 -12.87 -1.70
C TYR A 362 4.82 -11.90 -1.76
N SER A 363 4.70 -11.13 -2.82
CA SER A 363 3.54 -10.27 -3.09
C SER A 363 3.02 -9.59 -1.81
N GLU A 364 3.92 -8.83 -1.16
CA GLU A 364 3.65 -8.21 0.13
C GLU A 364 2.49 -7.21 0.02
N THR A 365 1.60 -7.22 0.99
CA THR A 365 0.50 -6.26 1.07
C THR A 365 0.98 -4.81 1.02
N CYS A 366 2.08 -4.47 1.74
CA CYS A 366 2.66 -3.13 1.70
C CYS A 366 3.23 -2.75 0.33
N ALA A 367 3.73 -3.73 -0.44
CA ALA A 367 4.24 -3.47 -1.77
C ALA A 367 3.11 -3.10 -2.75
N ALA A 368 1.96 -3.80 -2.68
CA ALA A 368 0.77 -3.44 -3.45
C ALA A 368 0.21 -2.06 -3.05
N ILE A 369 0.21 -1.72 -1.75
CA ILE A 369 -0.15 -0.39 -1.27
C ILE A 369 0.81 0.67 -1.80
N GLY A 370 2.11 0.42 -1.73
CA GLY A 370 3.14 1.33 -2.27
C GLY A 370 3.03 1.51 -3.78
N LEU A 371 2.64 0.47 -4.52
CA LEU A 371 2.35 0.56 -5.95
C LEU A 371 1.14 1.49 -6.21
N ALA A 372 0.10 1.43 -5.39
CA ALA A 372 -1.03 2.36 -5.46
C ALA A 372 -0.60 3.81 -5.12
N PHE A 373 0.32 4.01 -4.17
CA PHE A 373 0.91 5.33 -3.88
C PHE A 373 1.66 5.89 -5.09
N PHE A 374 2.45 5.06 -5.74
CA PHE A 374 3.20 5.45 -6.93
C PHE A 374 2.26 5.75 -8.11
N ALA A 375 1.26 4.88 -8.35
CA ALA A 375 0.25 5.08 -9.39
C ALA A 375 -0.49 6.42 -9.25
N ARG A 376 -0.96 6.76 -8.02
CA ARG A 376 -1.63 8.03 -7.75
C ARG A 376 -0.74 9.22 -8.12
N ARG A 377 0.54 9.18 -7.78
CA ARG A 377 1.49 10.25 -8.07
C ARG A 377 1.78 10.40 -9.57
N MET A 378 1.83 9.28 -10.27
CA MET A 378 1.93 9.29 -11.72
C MET A 378 0.68 9.90 -12.37
N LEU A 379 -0.53 9.61 -11.85
CA LEU A 379 -1.77 10.25 -12.28
C LEU A 379 -1.77 11.77 -12.06
N GLN A 380 -1.18 12.25 -10.96
CA GLN A 380 -1.07 13.68 -10.68
C GLN A 380 -0.16 14.41 -11.69
N MET A 381 0.88 13.74 -12.20
CA MET A 381 1.77 14.29 -13.21
C MET A 381 1.23 14.15 -14.64
N SER A 382 0.53 13.07 -14.92
CA SER A 382 0.00 12.76 -16.24
C SER A 382 -1.15 11.76 -16.12
N PRO A 383 -2.41 12.18 -16.34
CA PRO A 383 -3.57 11.32 -16.21
C PRO A 383 -3.64 10.32 -17.38
N GLN A 384 -2.97 9.17 -17.22
CA GLN A 384 -3.03 8.05 -18.15
C GLN A 384 -3.82 6.91 -17.53
N ARG A 385 -4.68 6.28 -18.34
CA ARG A 385 -5.53 5.16 -17.90
C ARG A 385 -4.76 4.05 -17.20
N GLU A 386 -3.58 3.69 -17.70
CA GLU A 386 -2.77 2.58 -17.18
C GLU A 386 -2.44 2.76 -15.69
N TYR A 387 -2.13 3.99 -15.24
CA TYR A 387 -1.87 4.24 -13.83
C TYR A 387 -3.11 3.97 -12.97
N GLY A 388 -4.29 4.40 -13.45
CA GLY A 388 -5.56 4.15 -12.77
C GLY A 388 -5.96 2.67 -12.77
N ASP A 389 -5.72 1.95 -13.87
CA ASP A 389 -6.01 0.52 -14.00
C ASP A 389 -5.16 -0.32 -13.03
N VAL A 390 -3.86 -0.04 -12.91
CA VAL A 390 -2.96 -0.74 -11.99
C VAL A 390 -3.29 -0.41 -10.53
N MET A 391 -3.60 0.86 -10.24
CA MET A 391 -4.04 1.28 -8.91
C MET A 391 -5.33 0.56 -8.50
N GLU A 392 -6.32 0.51 -9.37
CA GLU A 392 -7.58 -0.19 -9.17
C GLU A 392 -7.35 -1.69 -8.95
N LEU A 393 -6.52 -2.33 -9.79
CA LEU A 393 -6.18 -3.75 -9.69
C LEU A 393 -5.54 -4.07 -8.33
N ALA A 394 -4.56 -3.29 -7.89
CA ALA A 394 -3.90 -3.47 -6.60
C ALA A 394 -4.88 -3.33 -5.42
N LEU A 395 -5.70 -2.27 -5.44
CA LEU A 395 -6.65 -1.96 -4.37
C LEU A 395 -7.71 -3.04 -4.21
N TYR A 396 -8.39 -3.43 -5.28
CA TYR A 396 -9.50 -4.39 -5.22
C TYR A 396 -9.06 -5.85 -5.02
N ASN A 397 -7.79 -6.18 -5.16
CA ASN A 397 -7.33 -7.56 -5.04
C ASN A 397 -6.28 -7.73 -3.93
N THR A 398 -4.99 -7.48 -4.19
CA THR A 398 -3.93 -7.78 -3.21
C THR A 398 -4.05 -6.95 -1.94
N VAL A 399 -4.40 -5.67 -2.02
CA VAL A 399 -4.55 -4.81 -0.83
C VAL A 399 -5.67 -5.31 0.08
N LEU A 400 -6.87 -5.52 -0.47
CA LEU A 400 -8.01 -6.01 0.33
C LEU A 400 -7.82 -7.46 0.78
N SER A 401 -7.12 -8.32 0.01
CA SER A 401 -6.74 -9.66 0.45
C SER A 401 -5.90 -9.66 1.72
N GLY A 402 -5.14 -8.60 1.95
CA GLY A 402 -4.32 -8.44 3.16
C GLY A 402 -5.12 -8.39 4.46
N MET A 403 -6.44 -8.20 4.44
CA MET A 403 -7.31 -8.07 5.61
C MET A 403 -8.44 -9.10 5.56
N ALA A 404 -8.76 -9.71 6.70
CA ALA A 404 -9.95 -10.54 6.82
C ALA A 404 -11.23 -9.71 6.74
N LEU A 405 -12.33 -10.33 6.33
CA LEU A 405 -13.62 -9.66 6.19
C LEU A 405 -14.24 -9.24 7.53
N ASP A 406 -13.67 -9.70 8.65
CA ASP A 406 -14.00 -9.24 10.01
C ASP A 406 -13.06 -8.15 10.56
N GLY A 407 -11.99 -7.81 9.82
CA GLY A 407 -11.02 -6.78 10.19
C GLY A 407 -10.04 -7.16 11.30
N LYS A 408 -9.99 -8.42 11.78
CA LYS A 408 -9.25 -8.84 12.99
C LYS A 408 -8.09 -9.80 12.73
N SER A 409 -7.79 -10.05 11.46
CA SER A 409 -6.61 -10.82 11.06
C SER A 409 -6.13 -10.42 9.67
N PHE A 410 -4.84 -10.68 9.39
CA PHE A 410 -4.17 -10.08 8.26
C PHE A 410 -3.22 -11.06 7.57
N PHE A 411 -3.03 -10.87 6.24
CA PHE A 411 -1.93 -11.45 5.50
C PHE A 411 -0.81 -10.43 5.30
N TYR A 412 0.41 -10.89 5.49
CA TYR A 412 1.62 -10.16 5.08
C TYR A 412 1.90 -10.43 3.60
N VAL A 413 1.85 -11.69 3.21
CA VAL A 413 2.17 -12.27 1.90
C VAL A 413 0.88 -12.73 1.21
N ASN A 414 0.77 -12.47 -0.10
CA ASN A 414 -0.43 -12.77 -0.88
C ASN A 414 -0.10 -13.68 -2.08
N PRO A 415 0.01 -15.01 -1.87
CA PRO A 415 0.32 -15.97 -2.94
C PRO A 415 -0.86 -16.14 -3.91
N LEU A 416 -0.59 -16.72 -5.08
CA LEU A 416 -1.60 -17.03 -6.08
C LEU A 416 -1.95 -18.52 -6.12
N SER A 417 -1.22 -19.34 -5.35
CA SER A 417 -1.52 -20.74 -5.11
C SER A 417 -1.14 -21.12 -3.68
N VAL A 418 -2.03 -21.79 -2.97
CA VAL A 418 -1.79 -22.29 -1.60
C VAL A 418 -2.21 -23.74 -1.51
N VAL A 419 -1.30 -24.57 -1.02
CA VAL A 419 -1.56 -25.97 -0.65
C VAL A 419 -1.13 -26.11 0.82
N PRO A 420 -2.06 -26.21 1.79
CA PRO A 420 -1.75 -26.17 3.22
C PRO A 420 -0.73 -27.20 3.66
N SER A 421 -0.86 -28.44 3.20
CA SER A 421 0.09 -29.52 3.52
C SER A 421 1.52 -29.21 3.07
N ALA A 422 1.70 -28.56 1.92
CA ALA A 422 3.01 -28.12 1.44
C ALA A 422 3.54 -26.94 2.27
N CYS A 423 2.70 -25.95 2.59
CA CYS A 423 3.09 -24.81 3.42
C CYS A 423 3.54 -25.22 4.83
N HIS A 424 2.95 -26.28 5.40
CA HIS A 424 3.33 -26.81 6.71
C HIS A 424 4.60 -27.66 6.67
N ALA A 425 4.89 -28.31 5.53
CA ALA A 425 5.99 -29.26 5.42
C ALA A 425 7.27 -28.68 4.79
N ASP A 426 7.14 -27.75 3.84
CA ASP A 426 8.26 -27.23 3.03
C ASP A 426 8.76 -25.89 3.57
N SER A 427 10.03 -25.86 3.98
CA SER A 427 10.68 -24.65 4.49
C SER A 427 10.75 -23.50 3.47
N ARG A 428 10.67 -23.79 2.16
CA ARG A 428 10.61 -22.77 1.11
C ARG A 428 9.30 -22.00 1.12
N LEU A 429 8.24 -22.56 1.70
CA LEU A 429 6.89 -22.00 1.78
C LEU A 429 6.53 -21.47 3.17
N GLN A 430 7.42 -21.52 4.16
CA GLN A 430 7.11 -21.10 5.54
C GLN A 430 6.70 -19.63 5.69
N HIS A 431 7.02 -18.77 4.71
CA HIS A 431 6.57 -17.37 4.66
C HIS A 431 5.10 -17.27 4.24
N VAL A 432 4.57 -18.24 3.49
CA VAL A 432 3.17 -18.33 3.10
C VAL A 432 2.34 -18.83 4.27
N LYS A 433 1.41 -18.01 4.75
CA LYS A 433 0.48 -18.41 5.81
C LYS A 433 -0.81 -18.91 5.19
N THR A 434 -1.26 -20.06 5.65
CA THR A 434 -2.50 -20.72 5.18
C THR A 434 -3.75 -20.09 5.79
N VAL A 435 -3.57 -19.31 6.87
CA VAL A 435 -4.61 -18.49 7.52
C VAL A 435 -4.06 -17.13 7.92
N ARG A 436 -4.93 -16.09 7.92
CA ARG A 436 -4.55 -14.75 8.36
C ARG A 436 -4.12 -14.73 9.82
N GLN A 437 -3.12 -13.91 10.13
CA GLN A 437 -2.55 -13.77 11.46
C GLN A 437 -3.23 -12.63 12.23
N LYS A 438 -3.43 -12.80 13.54
CA LYS A 438 -4.03 -11.77 14.40
C LYS A 438 -3.19 -10.50 14.46
N TRP A 439 -1.88 -10.62 14.52
CA TRP A 439 -0.90 -9.54 14.49
C TRP A 439 0.49 -10.10 14.16
N PHE A 440 1.41 -9.22 13.82
CA PHE A 440 2.80 -9.56 13.52
C PHE A 440 3.73 -8.80 14.47
N GLY A 441 4.90 -9.35 14.79
CA GLY A 441 5.97 -8.57 15.44
C GLY A 441 6.44 -7.42 14.53
N CYS A 442 6.61 -7.72 13.22
CA CYS A 442 6.80 -6.71 12.17
C CYS A 442 5.44 -6.37 11.56
N ALA A 443 4.68 -5.47 12.18
CA ALA A 443 3.30 -5.18 11.82
C ALA A 443 3.17 -4.06 10.77
N CYS A 444 3.95 -4.09 9.68
CA CYS A 444 3.86 -3.04 8.66
C CYS A 444 2.52 -3.08 7.90
N CYS A 445 2.01 -4.28 7.54
CA CYS A 445 0.86 -4.44 6.66
C CYS A 445 -0.49 -4.05 7.29
N PRO A 446 -0.86 -4.49 8.52
CA PRO A 446 -2.18 -4.19 9.06
C PRO A 446 -2.48 -2.69 9.18
N PRO A 447 -1.63 -1.84 9.78
CA PRO A 447 -1.91 -0.40 9.83
C PRO A 447 -1.74 0.29 8.47
N ASN A 448 -0.95 -0.27 7.55
CA ASN A 448 -0.85 0.24 6.18
C ASN A 448 -2.16 0.04 5.40
N ILE A 449 -2.85 -1.09 5.59
CA ILE A 449 -4.20 -1.32 5.05
C ILE A 449 -5.19 -0.32 5.65
N ALA A 450 -5.16 -0.14 6.96
CA ALA A 450 -6.08 0.77 7.63
C ALA A 450 -5.97 2.19 7.06
N ARG A 451 -4.75 2.74 6.89
CA ARG A 451 -4.56 4.10 6.39
C ARG A 451 -4.97 4.27 4.92
N ILE A 452 -4.71 3.27 4.03
CA ILE A 452 -5.10 3.42 2.62
C ILE A 452 -6.61 3.28 2.43
N VAL A 453 -7.27 2.36 3.13
CA VAL A 453 -8.72 2.19 3.06
C VAL A 453 -9.43 3.42 3.63
N SER A 454 -8.99 3.95 4.78
CA SER A 454 -9.56 5.18 5.35
C SER A 454 -9.40 6.41 4.45
N SER A 455 -8.38 6.43 3.57
CA SER A 455 -8.10 7.54 2.65
C SER A 455 -8.45 7.24 1.19
N ILE A 456 -9.29 6.24 0.91
CA ILE A 456 -9.54 5.74 -0.45
C ILE A 456 -10.02 6.85 -1.42
N ALA A 457 -10.77 7.83 -0.94
CA ALA A 457 -11.22 8.96 -1.74
C ALA A 457 -10.07 9.79 -2.34
N ALA A 458 -8.92 9.88 -1.66
CA ALA A 458 -7.72 10.56 -2.18
C ALA A 458 -7.04 9.82 -3.36
N TYR A 459 -7.44 8.57 -3.61
CA TYR A 459 -7.02 7.77 -4.76
C TYR A 459 -8.04 7.81 -5.89
N ALA A 460 -9.28 8.07 -5.55
CA ALA A 460 -10.37 8.11 -6.52
C ALA A 460 -10.43 9.41 -7.32
N PHE A 461 -9.99 10.52 -6.73
CA PHE A 461 -10.15 11.84 -7.34
C PHE A 461 -8.89 12.68 -7.22
N THR A 462 -8.56 13.38 -8.32
CA THR A 462 -7.56 14.45 -8.30
C THR A 462 -8.11 15.70 -8.98
N GLU A 463 -7.59 16.85 -8.60
CA GLU A 463 -8.07 18.13 -9.09
C GLU A 463 -6.93 19.13 -9.32
N ASN A 464 -7.21 20.13 -10.14
CA ASN A 464 -6.50 21.40 -10.20
C ASN A 464 -7.51 22.53 -10.27
N GLU A 465 -7.11 23.75 -10.60
CA GLU A 465 -7.97 24.93 -10.59
C GLU A 465 -9.25 24.75 -11.43
N ASP A 466 -9.14 24.19 -12.63
CA ASP A 466 -10.21 24.12 -13.64
C ASP A 466 -10.68 22.69 -13.97
N THR A 467 -10.12 21.67 -13.34
CA THR A 467 -10.36 20.27 -13.70
C THR A 467 -10.59 19.41 -12.45
N LEU A 468 -11.55 18.46 -12.54
CA LEU A 468 -11.73 17.34 -11.62
C LEU A 468 -11.61 16.03 -12.40
N LEU A 469 -10.73 15.13 -11.97
CA LEU A 469 -10.52 13.81 -12.56
C LEU A 469 -11.03 12.70 -11.64
N THR A 470 -11.81 11.80 -12.21
CA THR A 470 -12.28 10.56 -11.55
C THR A 470 -11.45 9.38 -12.04
N HIS A 471 -10.73 8.75 -11.11
CA HIS A 471 -9.87 7.59 -11.37
C HIS A 471 -10.51 6.28 -10.95
N LEU A 472 -11.24 6.28 -9.81
CA LEU A 472 -12.03 5.16 -9.29
C LEU A 472 -13.49 5.61 -9.13
N TYR A 473 -14.41 4.71 -9.35
CA TYR A 473 -15.85 5.03 -9.36
C TYR A 473 -16.49 4.71 -8.01
N LEU A 474 -16.13 5.50 -7.00
CA LEU A 474 -16.78 5.47 -5.70
C LEU A 474 -18.15 6.16 -5.80
N GLY A 475 -19.20 5.51 -5.32
CA GLY A 475 -20.51 6.13 -5.17
C GLY A 475 -20.55 7.07 -3.97
N GLY A 476 -21.21 8.21 -4.14
CA GLY A 476 -21.30 9.20 -3.08
C GLY A 476 -21.42 10.62 -3.62
N SER A 477 -20.90 11.60 -2.89
CA SER A 477 -20.90 12.98 -3.33
C SER A 477 -19.51 13.61 -3.26
N ILE A 478 -19.21 14.49 -4.23
CA ILE A 478 -17.95 15.22 -4.33
C ILE A 478 -18.25 16.68 -4.56
N ARG A 479 -17.67 17.55 -3.76
CA ARG A 479 -17.79 19.00 -3.90
C ARG A 479 -16.48 19.59 -4.42
N LYS A 480 -16.51 20.23 -5.59
CA LYS A 480 -15.37 20.92 -6.22
C LYS A 480 -15.67 22.40 -6.38
N THR A 481 -14.76 23.25 -5.90
CA THR A 481 -14.81 24.68 -6.16
C THR A 481 -13.96 25.01 -7.39
N PHE A 482 -14.60 25.49 -8.43
CA PHE A 482 -13.98 26.04 -9.64
C PHE A 482 -13.89 27.57 -9.53
N PRO A 483 -13.13 28.27 -10.38
CA PRO A 483 -13.05 29.74 -10.36
C PRO A 483 -14.40 30.45 -10.53
N THR A 484 -15.36 29.80 -11.17
CA THR A 484 -16.69 30.36 -11.46
C THR A 484 -17.78 29.97 -10.46
N GLY A 485 -17.50 29.04 -9.53
CA GLY A 485 -18.47 28.58 -8.55
C GLY A 485 -18.21 27.18 -8.05
N THR A 486 -19.10 26.67 -7.21
CA THR A 486 -18.99 25.32 -6.64
C THR A 486 -19.92 24.34 -7.37
N LEU A 487 -19.38 23.18 -7.76
CA LEU A 487 -20.11 22.07 -8.36
C LEU A 487 -20.07 20.89 -7.40
N THR A 488 -21.23 20.30 -7.13
CA THR A 488 -21.33 19.03 -6.40
C THR A 488 -21.75 17.92 -7.37
N LEU A 489 -20.98 16.84 -7.39
CA LEU A 489 -21.27 15.63 -8.16
C LEU A 489 -21.86 14.59 -7.22
N SER A 490 -23.07 14.11 -7.53
CA SER A 490 -23.66 12.93 -6.89
C SER A 490 -23.43 11.72 -7.80
N ILE A 491 -22.66 10.74 -7.35
CA ILE A 491 -22.29 9.55 -8.12
C ILE A 491 -23.07 8.35 -7.57
N ALA A 492 -23.92 7.78 -8.40
CA ALA A 492 -24.54 6.49 -8.16
C ALA A 492 -23.71 5.40 -8.84
N SER A 493 -23.10 4.52 -8.06
CA SER A 493 -22.20 3.47 -8.51
C SER A 493 -22.41 2.20 -7.68
N ASP A 494 -22.42 1.05 -8.33
CA ASP A 494 -22.42 -0.28 -7.69
C ASP A 494 -21.14 -1.07 -8.06
N MET A 495 -20.07 -0.34 -8.34
CA MET A 495 -18.75 -0.93 -8.56
C MET A 495 -18.29 -1.68 -7.29
N PRO A 496 -17.59 -2.81 -7.44
CA PRO A 496 -17.09 -3.45 -8.67
C PRO A 496 -18.07 -4.47 -9.30
N TRP A 497 -19.35 -4.45 -8.93
CA TRP A 497 -20.31 -5.48 -9.33
C TRP A 497 -21.14 -5.11 -10.56
N ASP A 498 -21.37 -3.82 -10.79
CA ASP A 498 -22.07 -3.28 -11.95
C ASP A 498 -21.32 -2.06 -12.49
N GLY A 499 -21.18 -1.99 -13.80
CA GLY A 499 -20.48 -0.90 -14.49
C GLY A 499 -21.40 0.23 -14.97
N HIS A 500 -22.66 0.25 -14.57
CA HIS A 500 -23.55 1.39 -14.83
C HIS A 500 -23.37 2.45 -13.75
N ILE A 501 -22.97 3.65 -14.13
CA ILE A 501 -22.68 4.75 -13.22
C ILE A 501 -23.39 6.00 -13.69
N THR A 502 -24.12 6.65 -12.80
CA THR A 502 -24.79 7.93 -13.07
C THR A 502 -24.17 9.02 -12.21
N VAL A 503 -23.75 10.10 -12.84
CA VAL A 503 -23.25 11.31 -12.19
C VAL A 503 -24.30 12.41 -12.39
N THR A 504 -24.87 12.92 -11.31
CA THR A 504 -25.79 14.06 -11.31
C THR A 504 -25.08 15.29 -10.76
N LEU A 505 -25.20 16.41 -11.44
CA LEU A 505 -24.53 17.65 -11.10
C LEU A 505 -25.49 18.58 -10.35
N HIS A 506 -24.99 19.25 -9.31
CA HIS A 506 -25.73 20.23 -8.52
C HIS A 506 -24.93 21.52 -8.42
N ALA A 507 -25.57 22.65 -8.77
CA ALA A 507 -24.97 23.97 -8.74
C ALA A 507 -26.04 25.06 -8.56
N ASP A 508 -25.76 26.06 -7.74
CA ASP A 508 -26.66 27.21 -7.53
C ASP A 508 -26.70 28.17 -8.73
N ALA A 509 -25.66 28.16 -9.53
CA ALA A 509 -25.49 28.94 -10.76
C ALA A 509 -24.57 28.15 -11.73
N PRO A 510 -24.56 28.50 -13.03
CA PRO A 510 -23.67 27.81 -13.98
C PRO A 510 -22.21 27.87 -13.56
N VAL A 511 -21.52 26.71 -13.58
CA VAL A 511 -20.12 26.55 -13.19
C VAL A 511 -19.30 26.08 -14.38
N SER A 512 -18.28 26.84 -14.77
CA SER A 512 -17.40 26.49 -15.87
C SER A 512 -16.24 25.62 -15.38
N GLY A 513 -16.00 24.49 -16.06
CA GLY A 513 -14.91 23.59 -15.70
C GLY A 513 -14.85 22.33 -16.55
N THR A 514 -13.84 21.51 -16.30
CA THR A 514 -13.60 20.23 -16.98
C THR A 514 -13.79 19.08 -16.00
N LEU A 515 -14.60 18.11 -16.41
CA LEU A 515 -14.75 16.82 -15.72
C LEU A 515 -14.09 15.74 -16.57
N GLY A 516 -13.20 14.94 -15.98
CA GLY A 516 -12.52 13.83 -16.64
C GLY A 516 -12.82 12.50 -15.96
N PHE A 517 -13.19 11.48 -16.76
CA PHE A 517 -13.56 10.16 -16.30
C PHE A 517 -12.65 9.11 -16.93
N ARG A 518 -11.96 8.30 -16.13
CA ARG A 518 -11.14 7.19 -16.62
C ARG A 518 -12.02 6.16 -17.34
N LEU A 519 -11.60 5.74 -18.51
CA LEU A 519 -12.21 4.63 -19.24
C LEU A 519 -11.43 3.35 -18.91
N PRO A 520 -11.96 2.43 -18.06
CA PRO A 520 -11.19 1.29 -17.54
C PRO A 520 -10.69 0.37 -18.65
N GLY A 521 -9.43 -0.06 -18.58
CA GLY A 521 -8.80 -0.93 -19.58
C GLY A 521 -9.39 -2.34 -19.63
N TRP A 522 -10.02 -2.80 -18.57
CA TRP A 522 -10.76 -4.06 -18.54
C TRP A 522 -12.10 -3.98 -19.28
N CYS A 523 -12.64 -2.78 -19.54
CA CYS A 523 -13.88 -2.61 -20.28
C CYS A 523 -13.61 -2.57 -21.79
N PRO A 524 -14.19 -3.49 -22.59
CA PRO A 524 -13.90 -3.53 -24.02
C PRO A 524 -14.54 -2.38 -24.81
N ASN A 525 -15.70 -1.88 -24.36
CA ASN A 525 -16.49 -0.86 -25.06
C ASN A 525 -17.08 0.12 -24.04
N PRO A 526 -16.26 0.98 -23.41
CA PRO A 526 -16.77 2.00 -22.48
C PRO A 526 -17.61 3.02 -23.25
N ASN A 527 -18.77 3.37 -22.70
CA ASN A 527 -19.65 4.41 -23.25
C ASN A 527 -19.82 5.55 -22.24
N VAL A 528 -19.85 6.78 -22.74
CA VAL A 528 -20.12 8.00 -21.97
C VAL A 528 -21.20 8.79 -22.67
N THR A 529 -22.31 8.99 -21.99
CA THR A 529 -23.47 9.75 -22.51
C THR A 529 -23.65 11.01 -21.69
N ALA A 530 -23.67 12.16 -22.33
CA ALA A 530 -23.88 13.49 -21.75
C ALA A 530 -24.35 14.48 -22.82
N ASP A 531 -24.91 15.60 -22.39
CA ASP A 531 -25.31 16.68 -23.31
C ASP A 531 -24.13 17.51 -23.84
N LYS A 532 -22.92 17.25 -23.37
CA LYS A 532 -21.69 17.93 -23.79
C LYS A 532 -20.82 17.04 -24.69
N PRO A 533 -20.03 17.63 -25.59
CA PRO A 533 -19.09 16.88 -26.41
C PRO A 533 -18.07 16.12 -25.54
N VAL A 534 -17.87 14.84 -25.84
CA VAL A 534 -16.89 13.98 -25.16
C VAL A 534 -15.59 13.95 -25.97
N ARG A 535 -14.49 14.40 -25.38
CA ARG A 535 -13.14 14.26 -25.95
C ARG A 535 -12.40 13.13 -25.22
N VAL A 536 -11.94 12.16 -25.97
CA VAL A 536 -11.14 11.04 -25.39
C VAL A 536 -9.65 11.28 -25.63
N ALA A 537 -8.86 11.24 -24.55
CA ALA A 537 -7.40 11.31 -24.60
C ALA A 537 -6.81 10.49 -23.45
N ASP A 538 -5.71 9.80 -23.68
CA ASP A 538 -4.95 9.03 -22.68
C ASP A 538 -5.79 8.03 -21.85
N GLY A 539 -6.92 7.59 -22.45
CA GLY A 539 -7.88 6.70 -21.80
C GLY A 539 -8.83 7.37 -20.81
N TYR A 540 -8.99 8.70 -20.90
CA TYR A 540 -9.99 9.48 -20.18
C TYR A 540 -10.97 10.11 -21.15
N ALA A 541 -12.24 10.16 -20.73
CA ALA A 541 -13.28 10.98 -21.35
C ALA A 541 -13.34 12.34 -20.65
N TYR A 542 -13.06 13.40 -21.38
CA TYR A 542 -13.10 14.79 -20.90
C TYR A 542 -14.34 15.48 -21.43
N LEU A 543 -15.07 16.15 -20.54
CA LEU A 543 -16.23 16.97 -20.83
C LEU A 543 -15.97 18.36 -20.24
N SER A 544 -16.04 19.40 -21.08
CA SER A 544 -15.75 20.78 -20.67
C SER A 544 -16.91 21.70 -21.05
N GLY A 545 -17.17 22.72 -20.24
CA GLY A 545 -18.18 23.73 -20.49
C GLY A 545 -18.82 24.27 -19.23
N ASP A 546 -19.95 24.95 -19.39
CA ASP A 546 -20.75 25.45 -18.29
C ASP A 546 -21.71 24.35 -17.81
N TRP A 547 -21.61 24.00 -16.56
CA TRP A 547 -22.41 22.99 -15.91
C TRP A 547 -23.60 23.62 -15.18
N HIS A 548 -24.79 23.03 -15.34
CA HIS A 548 -26.03 23.48 -14.74
C HIS A 548 -26.59 22.47 -13.76
N ASP A 549 -27.40 22.93 -12.83
CA ASP A 549 -28.10 22.06 -11.89
C ASP A 549 -28.96 21.04 -12.61
N GLY A 550 -28.92 19.77 -12.15
CA GLY A 550 -29.68 18.66 -12.71
C GLY A 550 -29.09 18.04 -13.98
N GLU A 551 -27.99 18.53 -14.55
CA GLU A 551 -27.31 17.84 -15.66
C GLU A 551 -26.81 16.47 -15.22
N THR A 552 -26.85 15.49 -16.14
CA THR A 552 -26.43 14.12 -15.87
C THR A 552 -25.39 13.63 -16.86
N ILE A 553 -24.45 12.81 -16.36
CA ILE A 553 -23.48 12.07 -17.16
C ILE A 553 -23.67 10.59 -16.83
N VAL A 554 -23.88 9.76 -17.86
CA VAL A 554 -24.00 8.31 -17.70
C VAL A 554 -22.79 7.62 -18.27
N LEU A 555 -22.18 6.75 -17.46
CA LEU A 555 -21.05 5.92 -17.85
C LEU A 555 -21.51 4.47 -17.83
N ASP A 556 -21.35 3.78 -18.97
CA ASP A 556 -21.66 2.37 -19.09
C ASP A 556 -20.38 1.59 -19.41
N PHE A 557 -19.98 0.74 -18.48
CA PHE A 557 -18.80 -0.11 -18.56
C PHE A 557 -19.17 -1.58 -18.54
N PRO A 558 -19.47 -2.19 -19.70
CA PRO A 558 -19.72 -3.62 -19.77
C PRO A 558 -18.63 -4.45 -19.11
N MET A 559 -19.01 -5.40 -18.26
CA MET A 559 -18.14 -6.24 -17.43
C MET A 559 -18.23 -7.71 -17.83
N PRO A 560 -17.75 -8.10 -19.02
CA PRO A 560 -17.72 -9.52 -19.38
C PRO A 560 -16.73 -10.27 -18.49
N VAL A 561 -17.02 -11.54 -18.21
CA VAL A 561 -16.03 -12.43 -17.60
C VAL A 561 -14.94 -12.75 -18.64
N ARG A 562 -13.68 -12.65 -18.26
CA ARG A 562 -12.54 -12.79 -19.17
C ARG A 562 -11.60 -13.88 -18.71
N LEU A 563 -11.06 -14.64 -19.67
CA LEU A 563 -9.88 -15.45 -19.48
C LEU A 563 -8.64 -14.64 -19.87
N ASN A 564 -7.72 -14.53 -18.92
CA ASN A 564 -6.45 -13.86 -19.13
C ASN A 564 -5.33 -14.90 -19.15
N ARG A 565 -4.46 -14.83 -20.14
CA ARG A 565 -3.22 -15.59 -20.18
C ARG A 565 -2.04 -14.68 -19.82
N ALA A 566 -1.04 -15.20 -19.15
CA ALA A 566 0.21 -14.50 -18.95
C ALA A 566 1.00 -14.36 -20.28
N ASN A 567 1.97 -13.43 -20.29
CA ASN A 567 2.99 -13.41 -21.32
C ASN A 567 3.71 -14.77 -21.35
N ASN A 568 4.02 -15.31 -22.53
CA ASN A 568 4.64 -16.63 -22.67
C ASN A 568 6.07 -16.72 -22.09
N ARG A 569 6.66 -15.62 -21.65
CA ARG A 569 7.91 -15.58 -20.88
C ARG A 569 7.72 -15.92 -19.41
N VAL A 570 6.50 -15.80 -18.86
CA VAL A 570 6.13 -16.24 -17.51
C VAL A 570 5.95 -17.76 -17.56
N ARG A 571 6.94 -18.49 -17.09
CA ARG A 571 7.01 -19.96 -17.22
C ARG A 571 5.95 -20.67 -16.38
N GLU A 572 5.67 -20.11 -15.21
CA GLU A 572 4.76 -20.71 -14.21
C GLU A 572 3.31 -20.80 -14.72
N ASP A 573 2.91 -19.85 -15.58
CA ASP A 573 1.53 -19.73 -16.05
C ASP A 573 1.31 -20.32 -17.46
N MET A 574 2.26 -21.09 -17.95
CA MET A 574 2.14 -21.74 -19.27
C MET A 574 0.97 -22.74 -19.29
N ARG A 575 0.06 -22.58 -20.26
CA ARG A 575 -1.19 -23.34 -20.39
C ARG A 575 -2.14 -23.16 -19.20
N GLN A 576 -2.05 -22.00 -18.55
CA GLN A 576 -2.98 -21.61 -17.50
C GLN A 576 -3.68 -20.30 -17.87
N VAL A 577 -4.81 -20.06 -17.25
CA VAL A 577 -5.61 -18.84 -17.38
C VAL A 577 -6.07 -18.37 -16.00
N ALA A 578 -6.10 -17.05 -15.86
CA ALA A 578 -6.75 -16.40 -14.71
C ALA A 578 -8.09 -15.80 -15.14
N VAL A 579 -9.09 -15.89 -14.27
CA VAL A 579 -10.44 -15.39 -14.54
C VAL A 579 -10.63 -14.05 -13.89
N THR A 580 -11.08 -13.05 -14.66
CA THR A 580 -11.37 -11.70 -14.14
C THR A 580 -12.75 -11.23 -14.61
N ARG A 581 -13.36 -10.32 -13.82
CA ARG A 581 -14.56 -9.57 -14.20
C ARG A 581 -14.47 -8.15 -13.65
N GLY A 582 -14.51 -7.15 -14.52
CA GLY A 582 -14.19 -5.78 -14.12
C GLY A 582 -12.80 -5.70 -13.47
N PRO A 583 -12.65 -5.01 -12.33
CA PRO A 583 -11.36 -4.91 -11.62
C PRO A 583 -11.01 -6.14 -10.78
N ILE A 584 -11.93 -7.11 -10.63
CA ILE A 584 -11.78 -8.24 -9.72
C ILE A 584 -11.11 -9.43 -10.42
N THR A 585 -10.07 -9.96 -9.80
CA THR A 585 -9.50 -11.28 -10.07
C THR A 585 -10.20 -12.32 -9.21
N PHE A 586 -10.47 -13.50 -9.76
CA PHE A 586 -11.16 -14.59 -9.08
C PHE A 586 -10.23 -15.76 -8.84
N CYS A 587 -10.52 -16.54 -7.79
CA CYS A 587 -9.78 -17.75 -7.44
C CYS A 587 -10.72 -18.91 -7.09
N ALA A 588 -10.23 -20.13 -7.26
CA ALA A 588 -10.86 -21.33 -6.74
C ALA A 588 -10.41 -21.58 -5.29
N GLU A 589 -11.33 -22.00 -4.43
CA GLU A 589 -11.02 -22.52 -3.09
C GLU A 589 -11.45 -23.97 -2.94
N GLN A 590 -10.71 -24.72 -2.10
CA GLN A 590 -11.04 -26.10 -1.73
C GLN A 590 -12.48 -26.23 -1.19
N ALA A 591 -12.94 -25.24 -0.43
CA ALA A 591 -14.27 -25.23 0.19
C ALA A 591 -15.42 -25.36 -0.83
N ASP A 592 -15.21 -24.91 -2.07
CA ASP A 592 -16.24 -24.96 -3.14
C ASP A 592 -15.95 -26.04 -4.18
N ASN A 593 -14.68 -26.43 -4.33
CA ASN A 593 -14.25 -27.28 -5.45
C ASN A 593 -13.64 -28.62 -5.01
N GLY A 594 -13.52 -28.90 -3.69
CA GLY A 594 -12.81 -30.07 -3.18
C GLY A 594 -11.29 -29.92 -3.23
N GLU A 595 -10.59 -30.93 -2.75
CA GLU A 595 -9.12 -30.97 -2.70
C GLU A 595 -8.47 -31.09 -4.08
N ASN A 596 -7.15 -30.90 -4.17
CA ASN A 596 -6.39 -31.03 -5.40
C ASN A 596 -6.85 -30.10 -6.51
N LEU A 597 -6.91 -28.79 -6.22
CA LEU A 597 -7.37 -27.75 -7.18
C LEU A 597 -6.55 -27.73 -8.48
N HIS A 598 -5.32 -28.26 -8.47
CA HIS A 598 -4.49 -28.40 -9.67
C HIS A 598 -5.05 -29.38 -10.72
N LEU A 599 -6.03 -30.22 -10.33
CA LEU A 599 -6.75 -31.11 -11.26
C LEU A 599 -7.91 -30.42 -11.98
N LEU A 600 -8.21 -29.18 -11.67
CA LEU A 600 -9.22 -28.39 -12.37
C LEU A 600 -8.67 -27.84 -13.67
N ARG A 601 -9.49 -27.95 -14.74
CA ARG A 601 -9.19 -27.39 -16.06
C ARG A 601 -10.41 -26.66 -16.63
N VAL A 602 -10.21 -25.42 -17.08
CA VAL A 602 -11.25 -24.61 -17.71
C VAL A 602 -11.59 -25.17 -19.10
N ASN A 603 -12.86 -25.27 -19.41
CA ASN A 603 -13.32 -25.56 -20.76
C ASN A 603 -13.44 -24.25 -21.56
N ALA A 604 -12.36 -23.86 -22.24
CA ALA A 604 -12.30 -22.62 -23.00
C ALA A 604 -13.35 -22.54 -24.13
N GLU A 605 -13.72 -23.68 -24.75
CA GLU A 605 -14.75 -23.71 -25.80
C GLU A 605 -16.12 -23.34 -25.25
N LYS A 606 -16.48 -23.94 -24.09
CA LYS A 606 -17.76 -23.64 -23.41
C LYS A 606 -17.76 -22.31 -22.67
N PHE A 607 -16.58 -21.79 -22.33
CA PHE A 607 -16.46 -20.47 -21.73
C PHE A 607 -17.01 -19.39 -22.67
N GLY A 608 -16.74 -19.49 -23.97
CA GLY A 608 -17.13 -18.49 -24.98
C GLY A 608 -16.20 -17.28 -25.03
N LYS A 609 -16.29 -16.47 -26.08
CA LYS A 609 -15.37 -15.37 -26.34
C LYS A 609 -15.42 -14.26 -25.29
N ASN A 610 -16.61 -13.99 -24.73
CA ASN A 610 -16.83 -12.95 -23.72
C ASN A 610 -17.41 -13.54 -22.42
N GLY A 611 -17.16 -14.82 -22.15
CA GLY A 611 -17.66 -15.48 -20.97
C GLY A 611 -19.17 -15.83 -20.99
N GLU A 612 -19.74 -15.98 -22.19
CA GLU A 612 -21.18 -16.28 -22.35
C GLU A 612 -21.59 -17.61 -21.70
N GLY A 613 -20.65 -18.55 -21.56
CA GLY A 613 -20.87 -19.82 -20.87
C GLY A 613 -20.73 -19.78 -19.36
N VAL A 614 -20.34 -18.63 -18.79
CA VAL A 614 -20.13 -18.45 -17.35
C VAL A 614 -21.39 -17.90 -16.70
N GLN A 615 -21.78 -18.47 -15.57
CA GLN A 615 -22.85 -17.89 -14.75
C GLN A 615 -22.26 -16.94 -13.71
N VAL A 616 -22.70 -15.69 -13.70
CA VAL A 616 -22.39 -14.70 -12.68
C VAL A 616 -23.54 -14.67 -11.69
N LEU A 617 -23.29 -15.11 -10.48
CA LEU A 617 -24.35 -15.29 -9.46
C LEU A 617 -24.09 -14.37 -8.26
N PRO A 618 -25.14 -13.74 -7.71
CA PRO A 618 -25.01 -13.05 -6.42
C PRO A 618 -24.54 -14.03 -5.34
N ASP A 619 -23.67 -13.55 -4.46
CA ASP A 619 -23.16 -14.32 -3.33
C ASP A 619 -23.19 -13.48 -2.06
N SER A 620 -23.85 -13.97 -1.02
CA SER A 620 -23.97 -13.31 0.28
C SER A 620 -23.32 -14.10 1.43
N ARG A 621 -22.61 -15.20 1.12
CA ARG A 621 -22.02 -16.10 2.13
C ARG A 621 -20.99 -15.42 3.04
N PHE A 622 -20.44 -14.30 2.60
CA PHE A 622 -19.48 -13.50 3.36
C PHE A 622 -20.12 -12.39 4.22
N GLY A 623 -21.44 -12.39 4.37
CA GLY A 623 -22.14 -11.38 5.17
C GLY A 623 -22.40 -10.05 4.46
N HIS A 624 -21.94 -9.91 3.19
CA HIS A 624 -22.19 -8.76 2.33
C HIS A 624 -22.35 -9.21 0.88
N ARG A 625 -22.83 -8.31 0.03
CA ARG A 625 -22.99 -8.60 -1.40
C ARG A 625 -21.65 -8.77 -2.10
N THR A 626 -21.48 -9.93 -2.71
CA THR A 626 -20.40 -10.23 -3.66
C THR A 626 -20.98 -10.94 -4.89
N VAL A 627 -20.14 -11.38 -5.80
CA VAL A 627 -20.51 -12.30 -6.87
C VAL A 627 -19.59 -13.49 -6.86
N LYS A 628 -20.13 -14.65 -7.25
CA LYS A 628 -19.37 -15.84 -7.58
C LYS A 628 -19.55 -16.19 -9.05
N LEU A 629 -18.58 -16.88 -9.60
CA LEU A 629 -18.62 -17.36 -10.98
C LEU A 629 -18.71 -18.87 -11.01
N LEU A 630 -19.59 -19.41 -11.85
CA LEU A 630 -19.60 -20.83 -12.20
C LEU A 630 -19.02 -20.96 -13.62
N VAL A 631 -17.82 -21.47 -13.71
CA VAL A 631 -17.04 -21.58 -14.95
C VAL A 631 -17.13 -23.02 -15.45
N PRO A 632 -17.52 -23.26 -16.72
CA PRO A 632 -17.53 -24.60 -17.26
C PRO A 632 -16.10 -25.18 -17.31
N GLY A 633 -15.92 -26.38 -16.81
CA GLY A 633 -14.62 -27.01 -16.70
C GLY A 633 -14.67 -28.53 -16.71
N PHE A 634 -13.52 -29.09 -16.40
CA PHE A 634 -13.32 -30.51 -16.18
C PHE A 634 -12.51 -30.70 -14.89
N ARG A 635 -12.75 -31.81 -14.23
CA ARG A 635 -11.87 -32.30 -13.17
C ARG A 635 -11.21 -33.60 -13.65
N GLN A 636 -9.87 -33.60 -13.64
CA GLN A 636 -9.10 -34.82 -13.90
C GLN A 636 -9.31 -35.79 -12.74
N GLN A 637 -9.44 -37.08 -13.05
CA GLN A 637 -9.49 -38.13 -12.05
C GLN A 637 -8.11 -38.30 -11.41
N GLU A 638 -8.11 -38.49 -10.10
CA GLU A 638 -6.88 -38.78 -9.36
C GLU A 638 -6.36 -40.19 -9.76
N ASP A 639 -5.06 -40.30 -9.91
CA ASP A 639 -4.42 -41.60 -10.12
C ASP A 639 -4.61 -42.45 -8.87
N ALA A 640 -4.85 -43.77 -9.07
CA ALA A 640 -4.88 -44.72 -7.96
C ALA A 640 -3.49 -44.81 -7.28
N GLU A 641 -3.45 -45.18 -6.01
CA GLU A 641 -2.21 -45.46 -5.33
C GLU A 641 -1.39 -46.50 -6.12
N GLY A 642 -0.13 -46.20 -6.39
CA GLY A 642 0.70 -47.04 -7.23
C GLY A 642 2.08 -46.48 -7.53
N ALA A 643 2.58 -46.76 -8.73
CA ALA A 643 3.88 -46.26 -9.18
C ALA A 643 3.87 -44.75 -9.35
N LEU A 644 4.91 -44.09 -8.87
CA LEU A 644 5.10 -42.63 -9.01
C LEU A 644 5.19 -42.18 -10.48
N TYR A 645 5.65 -43.02 -11.37
CA TYR A 645 5.75 -42.80 -12.79
C TYR A 645 5.10 -43.95 -13.57
N ALA A 646 4.26 -43.58 -14.54
CA ALA A 646 3.61 -44.54 -15.46
C ALA A 646 3.84 -44.14 -16.91
N ALA A 647 3.60 -45.06 -17.85
CA ALA A 647 3.56 -44.69 -19.27
C ALA A 647 2.44 -43.68 -19.50
N TYR A 648 2.73 -42.64 -20.31
CA TYR A 648 1.76 -41.60 -20.60
C TYR A 648 0.46 -42.17 -21.19
N GLN A 649 -0.64 -41.80 -20.57
CA GLN A 649 -1.99 -41.99 -21.07
C GLN A 649 -2.75 -40.66 -20.91
N SER A 650 -3.72 -40.42 -21.78
CA SER A 650 -4.62 -39.25 -21.59
C SER A 650 -5.36 -39.41 -20.26
N ALA A 651 -5.34 -38.37 -19.46
CA ALA A 651 -6.08 -38.37 -18.20
C ALA A 651 -7.58 -38.52 -18.44
N GLU A 652 -8.26 -39.30 -17.58
CA GLU A 652 -9.70 -39.33 -17.53
C GLU A 652 -10.21 -38.04 -16.86
N GLU A 653 -11.15 -37.36 -17.52
CA GLU A 653 -11.72 -36.12 -17.03
C GLU A 653 -13.26 -36.20 -16.98
N SER A 654 -13.82 -35.62 -15.96
CA SER A 654 -15.25 -35.48 -15.81
C SER A 654 -15.67 -34.01 -15.93
N PRO A 655 -16.75 -33.68 -16.67
CA PRO A 655 -17.29 -32.33 -16.72
C PRO A 655 -17.68 -31.83 -15.33
N CYS A 656 -17.34 -30.59 -15.01
CA CYS A 656 -17.72 -29.95 -13.74
C CYS A 656 -18.03 -28.46 -13.95
N GLN A 657 -18.59 -27.85 -12.92
CA GLN A 657 -18.61 -26.40 -12.79
C GLN A 657 -17.56 -26.01 -11.76
N ILE A 658 -16.63 -25.14 -12.16
CA ILE A 658 -15.61 -24.59 -11.26
C ILE A 658 -16.20 -23.34 -10.62
N GLU A 659 -16.38 -23.38 -9.32
CA GLU A 659 -16.87 -22.22 -8.57
C GLU A 659 -15.69 -21.32 -8.19
N LEU A 660 -15.76 -20.04 -8.56
CA LEU A 660 -14.75 -19.04 -8.28
C LEU A 660 -15.33 -17.91 -7.45
N ILE A 661 -14.56 -17.45 -6.48
CA ILE A 661 -14.86 -16.29 -5.63
C ILE A 661 -13.86 -15.16 -5.88
N PRO A 662 -14.18 -13.90 -5.49
CA PRO A 662 -13.22 -12.80 -5.54
C PRO A 662 -11.95 -13.13 -4.74
N TYR A 663 -10.78 -12.88 -5.33
CA TYR A 663 -9.49 -13.17 -4.71
C TYR A 663 -9.33 -12.51 -3.32
N TYR A 664 -9.81 -11.29 -3.12
CA TYR A 664 -9.69 -10.62 -1.83
C TYR A 664 -10.44 -11.36 -0.70
N ALA A 665 -11.44 -12.20 -1.05
CA ALA A 665 -12.29 -12.91 -0.09
C ALA A 665 -11.76 -14.29 0.33
N TRP A 666 -10.69 -14.80 -0.29
CA TRP A 666 -10.16 -16.11 0.02
C TRP A 666 -9.74 -16.27 1.49
N CYS A 667 -9.74 -17.51 2.00
CA CYS A 667 -9.37 -17.85 3.38
C CYS A 667 -10.21 -17.16 4.48
N ASN A 668 -11.45 -16.78 4.19
CA ASN A 668 -12.39 -16.31 5.23
C ASN A 668 -13.32 -17.41 5.73
N ARG A 669 -13.15 -18.65 5.22
CA ARG A 669 -13.95 -19.84 5.57
C ARG A 669 -13.10 -20.96 6.18
N GLY A 670 -11.91 -20.62 6.68
CA GLY A 670 -10.96 -21.56 7.24
C GLY A 670 -9.79 -21.90 6.29
N GLU A 671 -8.93 -22.79 6.76
CA GLU A 671 -7.78 -23.26 6.00
C GLU A 671 -8.22 -24.16 4.84
N GLY A 672 -7.59 -24.02 3.69
CA GLY A 672 -7.83 -24.84 2.52
C GLY A 672 -6.94 -24.44 1.34
N GLU A 673 -6.96 -25.24 0.28
CA GLU A 673 -6.28 -24.88 -0.97
C GLU A 673 -6.93 -23.66 -1.62
N MET A 674 -6.10 -22.84 -2.26
CA MET A 674 -6.53 -21.73 -3.10
C MET A 674 -5.71 -21.68 -4.38
N ARG A 675 -6.35 -21.32 -5.52
CA ARG A 675 -5.67 -21.21 -6.80
C ARG A 675 -6.28 -20.13 -7.69
N VAL A 676 -5.43 -19.22 -8.21
CA VAL A 676 -5.81 -18.16 -9.17
C VAL A 676 -5.66 -18.67 -10.61
N TRP A 677 -4.52 -19.26 -10.95
CA TRP A 677 -4.23 -19.75 -12.29
C TRP A 677 -4.73 -21.21 -12.46
N LEU A 678 -5.65 -21.41 -13.40
CA LEU A 678 -6.28 -22.70 -13.69
C LEU A 678 -5.76 -23.25 -15.01
N ASN A 679 -5.63 -24.58 -15.13
CA ASN A 679 -5.27 -25.21 -16.39
C ASN A 679 -6.32 -24.96 -17.48
N VAL A 680 -5.90 -24.95 -18.77
CA VAL A 680 -6.78 -24.77 -19.92
C VAL A 680 -6.42 -25.75 -21.06
#